data_e5ffd651b2046f0052c8f5b39abf40ec
#
_entry.id   e5ffd651b2046f0052c8f5b39abf40ec
#
_cell.length_a   1.000
_cell.length_b   1.000
_cell.length_c   1.000
_cell.angle_alpha   90.00
_cell.angle_beta   90.00
_cell.angle_gamma   90.00
#
_symmetry.space_group_name_H-M   'P 1'
#
loop_
_entity.id
_entity.type
_entity.pdbx_description
1 polymer ?
#
loop_
_entity_poly.entity_id
_entity_poly.type
_entity_poly.pdbx_seq_one_letter_code
_entity_poly.pdbx_strand_id
1 'polypeptide(L)'
;MFPAASGTMSRRRTATVVLLTLLCALAAASLDFIAPGSYLQTETRLRDVIARSGRASPPNPDLLFLAIDSDSVSLDETLDLKGLFSSSSSDPASRRALEIMSKGWPWNREIYALVLNRLVRAGAKVVAFDCLFPAPAPGDDAFRAALEQFKGQAIIGSNFVAPENIERSPRIPSTYDPPSETLIAHTPTPDERVGFTNFFAAEDKIVRAAQYRVAFHERENSIATYLSLSARVAARAGTPQLIPSNLAEHLIRFTGPPRIGFRPHPLFEIFVPEYWEHNYRSGEFIRDKIIIVGAEGKWQKDELLTPFGSMPGAEAHLNSLNALLHGEFLRDLSPLARAAVTILAALLGSALWLTIRSPWLRLLAVAAIDGAAPFCALWFYNHQNIYLPCLAPLLAINSNILLCLIADFTFERIEKAQLRSTLQTRDDLTHMIVHDLRSPLTVVSGYVDALEELASDKLNPTEAKCVAGAKRGANDMRDMITTLLDVSRLEAGEMPLRLQDHDLAEVARKAANRFTPVLQGRTLRCEVPPEPVSASCDADVIRRILENLISNALKFTKSDGTIRIQIERNAADATISVSDDGEGIPPDQHDHIFEKFGQTSSGSKQRHSTGLGLAFCRLAVEAHEGKIGVESEPGKGSTFWFTLRA
;
A
#
# COMPACT_ATOMS: atom_id res chain seq x y z
N MET A 1 40.27 -7.98 -0.26
CA MET A 1 39.56 -9.26 -0.65
C MET A 1 38.20 -9.34 0.04
N PHE A 2 37.16 -8.54 -0.41
CA PHE A 2 35.80 -8.53 0.16
C PHE A 2 34.70 -8.39 -0.94
N PRO A 3 34.57 -9.34 -1.91
CA PRO A 3 33.35 -9.38 -2.75
C PRO A 3 32.35 -10.48 -2.36
N ALA A 4 32.66 -11.39 -1.42
CA ALA A 4 31.78 -12.54 -1.17
C ALA A 4 30.59 -12.26 -0.23
N ALA A 5 30.67 -11.28 0.66
CA ALA A 5 29.61 -10.99 1.64
C ALA A 5 28.39 -10.28 1.02
N SER A 6 28.58 -9.41 0.04
CA SER A 6 27.48 -8.66 -0.62
C SER A 6 26.57 -9.55 -1.46
N GLY A 7 27.11 -10.56 -2.11
CA GLY A 7 26.33 -11.51 -2.93
C GLY A 7 25.43 -12.44 -2.11
N THR A 8 25.87 -12.86 -0.93
CA THR A 8 25.07 -13.73 -0.04
C THR A 8 23.92 -12.98 0.62
N MET A 9 24.14 -11.71 0.98
CA MET A 9 23.13 -10.87 1.61
C MET A 9 22.04 -10.44 0.63
N SER A 10 22.40 -10.13 -0.62
CA SER A 10 21.45 -9.89 -1.70
C SER A 10 20.56 -11.11 -1.98
N ARG A 11 21.13 -12.32 -2.01
CA ARG A 11 20.36 -13.57 -2.18
C ARG A 11 19.40 -13.84 -1.01
N ARG A 12 19.82 -13.61 0.23
CA ARG A 12 18.95 -13.75 1.42
C ARG A 12 17.78 -12.77 1.37
N ARG A 13 18.02 -11.52 1.02
CA ARG A 13 16.99 -10.48 0.88
C ARG A 13 15.96 -10.88 -0.18
N THR A 14 16.38 -11.31 -1.37
CA THR A 14 15.49 -11.78 -2.42
C THR A 14 14.68 -13.00 -1.98
N ALA A 15 15.30 -13.97 -1.33
CA ALA A 15 14.61 -15.16 -0.80
C ALA A 15 13.54 -14.77 0.25
N THR A 16 13.85 -13.82 1.13
CA THR A 16 12.90 -13.31 2.13
C THR A 16 11.70 -12.65 1.46
N VAL A 17 11.91 -11.80 0.45
CA VAL A 17 10.82 -11.16 -0.31
C VAL A 17 9.93 -12.21 -0.96
N VAL A 18 10.51 -13.21 -1.62
CA VAL A 18 9.75 -14.30 -2.25
C VAL A 18 8.93 -15.07 -1.22
N LEU A 19 9.53 -15.42 -0.08
CA LEU A 19 8.83 -16.14 0.99
C LEU A 19 7.65 -15.31 1.55
N LEU A 20 7.88 -14.03 1.86
CA LEU A 20 6.83 -13.13 2.35
C LEU A 20 5.69 -12.99 1.34
N THR A 21 6.04 -12.90 0.05
CA THR A 21 5.04 -12.85 -1.02
C THR A 21 4.15 -14.09 -1.03
N LEU A 22 4.77 -15.27 -0.96
CA LEU A 22 4.03 -16.53 -0.94
C LEU A 22 3.11 -16.60 0.28
N LEU A 23 3.59 -16.21 1.45
CA LEU A 23 2.80 -16.17 2.67
C LEU A 23 1.62 -15.20 2.58
N CYS A 24 1.85 -13.97 2.12
CA CYS A 24 0.79 -12.97 1.94
C CYS A 24 -0.23 -13.42 0.88
N ALA A 25 0.23 -13.97 -0.24
CA ALA A 25 -0.63 -14.46 -1.30
C ALA A 25 -1.52 -15.60 -0.83
N LEU A 26 -0.95 -16.59 -0.12
CA LEU A 26 -1.69 -17.73 0.43
C LEU A 26 -2.67 -17.28 1.52
N ALA A 27 -2.25 -16.41 2.44
CA ALA A 27 -3.10 -15.90 3.50
C ALA A 27 -4.28 -15.10 2.94
N ALA A 28 -4.04 -14.19 1.98
CA ALA A 28 -5.11 -13.41 1.37
C ALA A 28 -6.03 -14.28 0.49
N ALA A 29 -5.48 -15.22 -0.28
CA ALA A 29 -6.27 -16.13 -1.09
C ALA A 29 -7.11 -17.11 -0.23
N SER A 30 -6.65 -17.48 0.96
CA SER A 30 -7.42 -18.32 1.88
C SER A 30 -8.70 -17.62 2.37
N LEU A 31 -8.76 -16.29 2.39
CA LEU A 31 -9.98 -15.55 2.74
C LEU A 31 -11.15 -15.86 1.80
N ASP A 32 -10.86 -16.15 0.54
CA ASP A 32 -11.89 -16.53 -0.43
C ASP A 32 -12.48 -17.93 -0.19
N PHE A 33 -11.79 -18.80 0.55
CA PHE A 33 -12.25 -20.14 0.90
C PHE A 33 -12.82 -20.22 2.30
N ILE A 34 -12.21 -19.53 3.28
CA ILE A 34 -12.66 -19.51 4.67
C ILE A 34 -13.87 -18.59 4.82
N ALA A 35 -13.94 -17.52 4.01
CA ALA A 35 -14.99 -16.52 3.96
C ALA A 35 -15.43 -16.03 5.36
N PRO A 36 -14.53 -15.45 6.19
CA PRO A 36 -14.94 -14.90 7.49
C PRO A 36 -16.06 -13.88 7.31
N GLY A 37 -17.05 -13.87 8.20
CA GLY A 37 -18.23 -13.02 8.08
C GLY A 37 -17.91 -11.54 7.87
N SER A 38 -16.90 -11.00 8.56
CA SER A 38 -16.45 -9.61 8.40
C SER A 38 -15.83 -9.33 7.02
N TYR A 39 -15.08 -10.29 6.48
CA TYR A 39 -14.50 -10.18 5.13
C TYR A 39 -15.63 -10.17 4.08
N LEU A 40 -16.56 -11.13 4.18
CA LEU A 40 -17.66 -11.25 3.25
C LEU A 40 -18.55 -10.01 3.25
N GLN A 41 -18.88 -9.47 4.44
CA GLN A 41 -19.64 -8.23 4.56
C GLN A 41 -18.93 -7.03 3.91
N THR A 42 -17.62 -6.90 4.11
CA THR A 42 -16.85 -5.80 3.53
C THR A 42 -16.77 -5.92 2.00
N GLU A 43 -16.48 -7.11 1.49
CA GLU A 43 -16.45 -7.37 0.04
C GLU A 43 -17.83 -7.10 -0.60
N THR A 44 -18.91 -7.52 0.07
CA THR A 44 -20.28 -7.29 -0.41
C THR A 44 -20.63 -5.80 -0.43
N ARG A 45 -20.20 -5.02 0.57
CA ARG A 45 -20.37 -3.55 0.57
C ARG A 45 -19.60 -2.88 -0.58
N LEU A 46 -18.38 -3.34 -0.88
CA LEU A 46 -17.63 -2.84 -2.02
C LEU A 46 -18.35 -3.13 -3.35
N ARG A 47 -18.94 -4.32 -3.49
CA ARG A 47 -19.79 -4.67 -4.66
C ARG A 47 -20.98 -3.75 -4.80
N ASP A 48 -21.65 -3.39 -3.70
CA ASP A 48 -22.77 -2.45 -3.74
C ASP A 48 -22.33 -1.04 -4.18
N VAL A 49 -21.11 -0.61 -3.78
CA VAL A 49 -20.54 0.65 -4.27
C VAL A 49 -20.28 0.57 -5.77
N ILE A 50 -19.70 -0.55 -6.26
CA ILE A 50 -19.47 -0.78 -7.68
C ILE A 50 -20.79 -0.79 -8.45
N ALA A 51 -21.84 -1.46 -7.93
CA ALA A 51 -23.15 -1.50 -8.56
C ALA A 51 -23.77 -0.10 -8.69
N ARG A 52 -23.66 0.73 -7.64
CA ARG A 52 -24.17 2.11 -7.64
C ARG A 52 -23.41 3.06 -8.55
N SER A 53 -22.10 2.84 -8.70
CA SER A 53 -21.23 3.71 -9.50
C SER A 53 -21.11 3.25 -10.95
N GLY A 54 -21.46 2.01 -11.22
CA GLY A 54 -21.37 1.41 -12.54
C GLY A 54 -22.58 1.68 -13.45
N ARG A 55 -22.53 1.06 -14.62
CA ARG A 55 -23.62 1.14 -15.61
C ARG A 55 -24.89 0.50 -15.04
N ALA A 56 -25.99 1.23 -15.07
CA ALA A 56 -27.32 0.68 -14.83
C ALA A 56 -27.84 -0.09 -16.07
N SER A 57 -28.75 -1.04 -15.84
CA SER A 57 -29.48 -1.68 -16.94
C SER A 57 -30.48 -0.69 -17.55
N PRO A 58 -30.57 -0.55 -18.87
CA PRO A 58 -31.63 0.29 -19.47
C PRO A 58 -32.99 -0.30 -19.13
N PRO A 59 -33.97 0.50 -18.68
CA PRO A 59 -35.32 0.00 -18.45
C PRO A 59 -35.98 -0.36 -19.78
N ASN A 60 -36.58 -1.54 -19.82
CA ASN A 60 -37.35 -1.94 -20.99
C ASN A 60 -38.65 -1.11 -21.04
N PRO A 61 -38.92 -0.39 -22.15
CA PRO A 61 -40.08 0.48 -22.26
C PRO A 61 -41.42 -0.27 -22.29
N ASP A 62 -41.39 -1.59 -22.52
CA ASP A 62 -42.59 -2.42 -22.51
C ASP A 62 -43.01 -2.89 -21.13
N LEU A 63 -42.18 -2.65 -20.11
CA LEU A 63 -42.46 -2.95 -18.71
C LEU A 63 -43.11 -1.76 -18.02
N LEU A 64 -44.24 -1.98 -17.36
CA LEU A 64 -45.00 -0.94 -16.66
C LEU A 64 -45.26 -1.33 -15.20
N PHE A 65 -44.99 -0.41 -14.29
CA PHE A 65 -45.33 -0.50 -12.88
C PHE A 65 -46.66 0.22 -12.62
N LEU A 66 -47.72 -0.55 -12.32
CA LEU A 66 -49.00 0.01 -11.91
C LEU A 66 -49.09 -0.13 -10.37
N ALA A 67 -48.98 0.97 -9.68
CA ALA A 67 -48.76 1.01 -8.25
C ALA A 67 -50.08 1.10 -7.45
N ILE A 68 -50.19 0.24 -6.46
CA ILE A 68 -51.18 0.40 -5.36
C ILE A 68 -50.51 1.32 -4.35
N ASP A 69 -50.64 2.61 -4.53
CA ASP A 69 -50.01 3.66 -3.71
C ASP A 69 -50.95 4.19 -2.61
N SER A 70 -50.48 5.15 -1.84
CA SER A 70 -51.25 5.80 -0.78
C SER A 70 -52.53 6.47 -1.34
N ASP A 71 -52.40 7.09 -2.49
CA ASP A 71 -53.51 7.83 -3.13
C ASP A 71 -54.59 6.87 -3.63
N SER A 72 -54.20 5.70 -4.13
CA SER A 72 -55.13 4.63 -4.51
C SER A 72 -55.86 4.05 -3.29
N VAL A 73 -55.23 4.02 -2.13
CA VAL A 73 -55.78 3.43 -0.89
C VAL A 73 -56.68 4.42 -0.13
N SER A 74 -56.38 5.72 -0.19
CA SER A 74 -57.10 6.81 0.47
C SER A 74 -57.84 7.68 -0.59
N LEU A 75 -58.53 7.03 -1.47
CA LEU A 75 -59.09 7.66 -2.68
C LEU A 75 -60.12 8.77 -2.39
N ASP A 76 -60.91 8.63 -1.32
CA ASP A 76 -61.91 9.62 -0.89
C ASP A 76 -61.29 10.91 -0.35
N GLU A 77 -60.04 10.88 0.09
CA GLU A 77 -59.27 12.07 0.48
C GLU A 77 -58.60 12.75 -0.74
N THR A 78 -58.36 11.99 -1.81
CA THR A 78 -57.57 12.42 -2.98
C THR A 78 -58.43 12.96 -4.11
N LEU A 79 -59.65 12.44 -4.28
CA LEU A 79 -60.56 12.76 -5.42
C LEU A 79 -61.96 13.20 -4.96
N ASP A 80 -62.52 14.24 -5.61
CA ASP A 80 -63.95 14.53 -5.50
C ASP A 80 -64.79 13.52 -6.31
N LEU A 81 -65.04 12.37 -5.67
CA LEU A 81 -65.79 11.27 -6.27
C LEU A 81 -67.24 11.68 -6.60
N LYS A 82 -67.86 12.63 -5.85
CA LYS A 82 -69.22 13.11 -6.14
C LYS A 82 -69.26 13.91 -7.40
N GLY A 83 -68.29 14.79 -7.61
CA GLY A 83 -68.16 15.54 -8.86
C GLY A 83 -67.89 14.62 -10.04
N LEU A 84 -66.99 13.63 -9.87
CA LEU A 84 -66.63 12.66 -10.91
C LEU A 84 -67.79 11.75 -11.31
N PHE A 85 -68.62 11.32 -10.36
CA PHE A 85 -69.79 10.47 -10.63
C PHE A 85 -70.98 11.24 -11.18
N SER A 86 -71.02 12.55 -11.02
CA SER A 86 -72.07 13.40 -11.61
C SER A 86 -71.87 13.69 -13.11
N SER A 87 -70.61 13.55 -13.59
CA SER A 87 -70.32 13.65 -15.03
C SER A 87 -70.78 12.38 -15.77
N SER A 88 -71.52 12.50 -16.81
CA SER A 88 -72.07 11.38 -17.62
C SER A 88 -71.02 10.60 -18.43
N SER A 89 -69.76 10.90 -18.25
CA SER A 89 -68.63 10.36 -19.03
C SER A 89 -67.96 9.10 -18.45
N SER A 90 -68.28 8.70 -17.22
CA SER A 90 -67.65 7.50 -16.59
C SER A 90 -68.40 6.22 -16.97
N ASP A 91 -67.68 5.23 -17.52
CA ASP A 91 -68.22 3.90 -17.75
C ASP A 91 -68.58 3.19 -16.42
N PRO A 92 -69.63 2.30 -16.46
CA PRO A 92 -70.07 1.63 -15.22
C PRO A 92 -68.99 0.82 -14.48
N ALA A 93 -68.02 0.26 -15.21
CA ALA A 93 -66.95 -0.53 -14.62
C ALA A 93 -65.94 0.38 -13.88
N SER A 94 -65.60 1.53 -14.47
CA SER A 94 -64.74 2.53 -13.82
C SER A 94 -65.40 3.10 -12.56
N ARG A 95 -66.70 3.42 -12.61
CA ARG A 95 -67.46 3.87 -11.45
C ARG A 95 -67.41 2.83 -10.33
N ARG A 96 -67.68 1.56 -10.68
CA ARG A 96 -67.66 0.45 -9.73
C ARG A 96 -66.27 0.25 -9.09
N ALA A 97 -65.20 0.37 -9.85
CA ALA A 97 -63.82 0.29 -9.37
C ALA A 97 -63.54 1.39 -8.33
N LEU A 98 -63.84 2.64 -8.67
CA LEU A 98 -63.63 3.77 -7.76
C LEU A 98 -64.47 3.68 -6.47
N GLU A 99 -65.72 3.16 -6.57
CA GLU A 99 -66.55 2.87 -5.39
C GLU A 99 -65.97 1.79 -4.48
N ILE A 100 -65.28 0.77 -5.04
CA ILE A 100 -64.59 -0.23 -4.25
C ILE A 100 -63.35 0.38 -3.58
N MET A 101 -62.59 1.13 -4.32
CA MET A 101 -61.36 1.75 -3.84
C MET A 101 -61.65 2.77 -2.73
N SER A 102 -62.72 3.56 -2.83
CA SER A 102 -63.12 4.57 -1.83
C SER A 102 -63.52 3.99 -0.48
N LYS A 103 -63.80 2.68 -0.39
CA LYS A 103 -64.11 2.02 0.90
C LYS A 103 -62.88 1.69 1.73
N GLY A 104 -61.71 2.03 1.22
CA GLY A 104 -60.41 1.79 1.89
C GLY A 104 -59.92 0.35 1.76
N TRP A 105 -58.66 0.18 2.12
CA TRP A 105 -57.99 -1.11 2.08
C TRP A 105 -58.30 -1.99 3.32
N PRO A 106 -58.42 -3.31 3.21
CA PRO A 106 -58.30 -4.13 2.00
C PRO A 106 -59.57 -4.09 1.13
N TRP A 107 -59.35 -3.96 -0.17
CA TRP A 107 -60.43 -3.87 -1.12
C TRP A 107 -61.16 -5.19 -1.37
N ASN A 108 -62.46 -5.11 -1.76
CA ASN A 108 -63.16 -6.23 -2.36
C ASN A 108 -62.40 -6.69 -3.63
N ARG A 109 -62.13 -8.00 -3.72
CA ARG A 109 -61.27 -8.56 -4.80
C ARG A 109 -61.91 -8.42 -6.20
N GLU A 110 -63.15 -8.03 -6.34
CA GLU A 110 -63.76 -7.61 -7.59
C GLU A 110 -62.91 -6.52 -8.30
N ILE A 111 -62.17 -5.69 -7.54
CA ILE A 111 -61.26 -4.66 -8.10
C ILE A 111 -60.23 -5.25 -9.03
N TYR A 112 -59.61 -6.38 -8.68
CA TYR A 112 -58.59 -7.03 -9.48
C TYR A 112 -59.17 -7.58 -10.80
N ALA A 113 -60.43 -8.03 -10.77
CA ALA A 113 -61.18 -8.40 -11.98
C ALA A 113 -61.39 -7.20 -12.90
N LEU A 114 -61.77 -6.03 -12.35
CA LEU A 114 -61.97 -4.80 -13.10
C LEU A 114 -60.66 -4.28 -13.68
N VAL A 115 -59.56 -4.30 -12.91
CA VAL A 115 -58.21 -3.95 -13.37
C VAL A 115 -57.80 -4.85 -14.53
N LEU A 116 -57.89 -6.18 -14.37
CA LEU A 116 -57.51 -7.15 -15.39
C LEU A 116 -58.32 -6.96 -16.66
N ASN A 117 -59.64 -6.84 -16.56
CA ASN A 117 -60.53 -6.58 -17.70
C ASN A 117 -60.14 -5.31 -18.43
N ARG A 118 -59.89 -4.21 -17.73
CA ARG A 118 -59.54 -2.92 -18.35
C ARG A 118 -58.23 -2.98 -19.09
N LEU A 119 -57.17 -3.53 -18.44
CA LEU A 119 -55.83 -3.60 -19.01
C LEU A 119 -55.78 -4.55 -20.23
N VAL A 120 -56.38 -5.75 -20.12
CA VAL A 120 -56.37 -6.72 -21.22
C VAL A 120 -57.17 -6.24 -22.41
N ARG A 121 -58.35 -5.60 -22.20
CA ARG A 121 -59.14 -4.98 -23.28
C ARG A 121 -58.40 -3.80 -23.94
N ALA A 122 -57.53 -3.09 -23.22
CA ALA A 122 -56.66 -2.06 -23.79
C ALA A 122 -55.44 -2.66 -24.53
N GLY A 123 -55.30 -3.98 -24.56
CA GLY A 123 -54.26 -4.67 -25.32
C GLY A 123 -53.00 -4.99 -24.53
N ALA A 124 -53.07 -5.01 -23.19
CA ALA A 124 -51.94 -5.49 -22.37
C ALA A 124 -51.52 -6.91 -22.75
N LYS A 125 -50.24 -7.13 -22.93
CA LYS A 125 -49.67 -8.44 -23.29
C LYS A 125 -49.74 -9.43 -22.11
N VAL A 126 -49.35 -8.97 -20.92
CA VAL A 126 -49.39 -9.75 -19.64
C VAL A 126 -49.70 -8.78 -18.51
N VAL A 127 -50.56 -9.20 -17.60
CA VAL A 127 -50.85 -8.50 -16.33
C VAL A 127 -50.54 -9.43 -15.18
N ALA A 128 -49.59 -9.04 -14.34
CA ALA A 128 -49.19 -9.80 -13.16
C ALA A 128 -49.51 -9.01 -11.89
N PHE A 129 -50.13 -9.67 -10.93
CA PHE A 129 -50.41 -9.11 -9.60
C PHE A 129 -49.36 -9.61 -8.62
N ASP A 130 -48.49 -8.71 -8.15
CA ASP A 130 -47.59 -8.93 -7.06
C ASP A 130 -48.32 -8.71 -5.73
N CYS A 131 -49.34 -9.57 -5.55
CA CYS A 131 -50.20 -9.58 -4.38
C CYS A 131 -50.48 -11.03 -3.96
N LEU A 132 -50.54 -11.25 -2.67
CA LEU A 132 -50.85 -12.56 -2.10
C LEU A 132 -52.35 -12.67 -1.76
N PHE A 133 -52.95 -13.80 -2.13
CA PHE A 133 -54.38 -14.10 -1.92
C PHE A 133 -54.55 -15.45 -1.17
N PRO A 134 -54.02 -15.59 0.06
CA PRO A 134 -53.92 -16.91 0.72
C PRO A 134 -55.26 -17.45 1.26
N ALA A 135 -56.24 -16.59 1.49
CA ALA A 135 -57.53 -16.97 2.09
C ALA A 135 -58.69 -16.48 1.25
N PRO A 136 -59.90 -17.11 1.34
CA PRO A 136 -61.13 -16.65 0.69
C PRO A 136 -61.49 -15.22 1.11
N ALA A 137 -61.99 -14.43 0.16
CA ALA A 137 -62.43 -13.05 0.42
C ALA A 137 -63.55 -12.60 -0.52
N PRO A 138 -64.30 -11.55 -0.14
CA PRO A 138 -65.36 -11.01 -0.99
C PRO A 138 -64.84 -10.58 -2.36
N GLY A 139 -65.52 -10.97 -3.42
CA GLY A 139 -65.19 -10.68 -4.79
C GLY A 139 -64.35 -11.76 -5.48
N ASP A 140 -64.00 -12.87 -4.80
CA ASP A 140 -63.25 -13.96 -5.40
C ASP A 140 -63.94 -14.55 -6.64
N ASP A 141 -65.28 -14.67 -6.65
CA ASP A 141 -65.98 -15.19 -7.81
C ASP A 141 -65.77 -14.34 -9.08
N ALA A 142 -65.81 -13.02 -8.93
CA ALA A 142 -65.57 -12.09 -10.04
C ALA A 142 -64.07 -12.16 -10.50
N PHE A 143 -63.16 -12.24 -9.54
CA PHE A 143 -61.73 -12.32 -9.87
C PHE A 143 -61.37 -13.69 -10.48
N ARG A 144 -61.89 -14.79 -9.96
CA ARG A 144 -61.74 -16.13 -10.54
C ARG A 144 -62.26 -16.15 -12.02
N ALA A 145 -63.45 -15.62 -12.25
CA ALA A 145 -64.01 -15.55 -13.59
C ALA A 145 -63.08 -14.76 -14.57
N ALA A 146 -62.54 -13.65 -14.13
CA ALA A 146 -61.55 -12.86 -14.92
C ALA A 146 -60.24 -13.63 -15.16
N LEU A 147 -59.71 -14.33 -14.14
CA LEU A 147 -58.51 -15.18 -14.25
C LEU A 147 -58.72 -16.35 -15.23
N GLU A 148 -59.91 -16.93 -15.29
CA GLU A 148 -60.22 -17.97 -16.27
C GLU A 148 -60.43 -17.41 -17.67
N GLN A 149 -61.12 -16.27 -17.80
CA GLN A 149 -61.33 -15.60 -19.08
C GLN A 149 -59.99 -15.20 -19.71
N PHE A 150 -59.02 -14.68 -18.93
CA PHE A 150 -57.74 -14.17 -19.39
C PHE A 150 -56.56 -15.07 -18.94
N LYS A 151 -56.80 -16.39 -18.86
CA LYS A 151 -55.77 -17.36 -18.38
C LYS A 151 -54.47 -17.32 -19.14
N GLY A 152 -54.42 -16.81 -20.37
CA GLY A 152 -53.21 -16.63 -21.17
C GLY A 152 -52.39 -15.38 -20.84
N GLN A 153 -52.99 -14.41 -20.12
CA GLN A 153 -52.41 -13.09 -19.88
C GLN A 153 -52.31 -12.73 -18.39
N ALA A 154 -53.09 -13.39 -17.53
CA ALA A 154 -53.16 -13.09 -16.10
C ALA A 154 -52.22 -13.97 -15.31
N ILE A 155 -51.50 -13.37 -14.34
CA ILE A 155 -50.63 -14.05 -13.39
C ILE A 155 -50.87 -13.45 -11.99
N ILE A 156 -50.90 -14.31 -10.95
CA ILE A 156 -51.05 -13.91 -9.55
C ILE A 156 -49.90 -14.46 -8.72
N GLY A 157 -49.62 -13.78 -7.60
CA GLY A 157 -48.54 -14.13 -6.65
C GLY A 157 -48.87 -15.32 -5.78
N SER A 158 -47.86 -16.08 -5.44
CA SER A 158 -47.80 -17.07 -4.32
C SER A 158 -46.54 -16.84 -3.49
N ASN A 159 -46.45 -17.49 -2.36
CA ASN A 159 -45.33 -17.28 -1.45
C ASN A 159 -44.75 -18.59 -0.99
N PHE A 160 -43.47 -18.58 -0.62
CA PHE A 160 -42.82 -19.62 0.15
C PHE A 160 -42.48 -19.08 1.53
N VAL A 161 -42.89 -19.77 2.55
CA VAL A 161 -42.64 -19.39 3.94
C VAL A 161 -41.42 -20.15 4.46
N ALA A 162 -40.41 -19.42 4.96
CA ALA A 162 -39.27 -20.01 5.63
C ALA A 162 -39.66 -20.42 7.08
N PRO A 163 -39.11 -21.52 7.61
CA PRO A 163 -39.33 -21.87 9.02
C PRO A 163 -38.71 -20.84 9.95
N GLU A 164 -39.45 -20.39 10.95
CA GLU A 164 -39.02 -19.34 11.91
C GLU A 164 -37.76 -19.68 12.71
N ASN A 165 -37.30 -20.95 12.73
CA ASN A 165 -36.27 -21.47 13.63
C ASN A 165 -34.99 -21.98 12.92
N ILE A 166 -34.78 -21.75 11.62
CA ILE A 166 -33.55 -22.20 10.95
C ILE A 166 -32.67 -21.01 10.58
N GLU A 167 -31.83 -20.61 11.56
CA GLU A 167 -30.81 -19.55 11.40
C GLU A 167 -29.72 -19.84 10.34
N ARG A 168 -29.68 -21.05 9.74
CA ARG A 168 -28.51 -21.49 8.93
C ARG A 168 -28.77 -21.84 7.49
N SER A 169 -29.98 -21.77 6.96
CA SER A 169 -30.23 -21.99 5.51
C SER A 169 -31.56 -21.36 5.08
N PRO A 170 -31.57 -20.08 4.72
CA PRO A 170 -32.76 -19.41 4.20
C PRO A 170 -33.19 -19.93 2.80
N ARG A 171 -32.55 -20.97 2.28
CA ARG A 171 -32.66 -21.42 0.89
C ARG A 171 -33.57 -22.63 0.67
N ILE A 172 -34.10 -23.25 1.72
CA ILE A 172 -35.04 -24.36 1.58
C ILE A 172 -36.37 -23.90 2.15
N PRO A 173 -37.35 -23.52 1.30
CA PRO A 173 -38.68 -23.18 1.80
C PRO A 173 -39.31 -24.39 2.47
N SER A 174 -39.93 -24.17 3.62
CA SER A 174 -40.58 -25.25 4.39
C SER A 174 -42.04 -25.44 4.03
N THR A 175 -42.69 -24.38 3.55
CA THR A 175 -44.12 -24.41 3.24
C THR A 175 -44.36 -23.54 2.01
N TYR A 176 -45.15 -24.07 1.10
CA TYR A 176 -45.67 -23.31 -0.02
C TYR A 176 -47.06 -22.77 0.37
N ASP A 177 -47.27 -21.48 0.17
CA ASP A 177 -48.49 -20.75 0.41
C ASP A 177 -49.14 -20.37 -0.94
N PRO A 178 -50.00 -21.23 -1.49
CA PRO A 178 -50.67 -20.99 -2.78
C PRO A 178 -51.74 -19.92 -2.68
N PRO A 179 -52.22 -19.36 -3.81
CA PRO A 179 -53.46 -18.62 -3.80
C PRO A 179 -54.64 -19.46 -3.32
N SER A 180 -55.65 -18.79 -2.72
CA SER A 180 -56.85 -19.44 -2.28
C SER A 180 -57.50 -20.35 -3.32
N GLU A 181 -58.03 -21.50 -2.94
CA GLU A 181 -58.78 -22.42 -3.81
C GLU A 181 -60.01 -21.77 -4.42
N THR A 182 -60.54 -20.71 -3.81
CA THR A 182 -61.64 -19.90 -4.37
C THR A 182 -61.23 -19.15 -5.61
N LEU A 183 -59.93 -18.90 -5.83
CA LEU A 183 -59.40 -18.24 -7.02
C LEU A 183 -58.81 -19.24 -8.02
N ILE A 184 -57.95 -20.13 -7.58
CA ILE A 184 -57.29 -21.15 -8.39
C ILE A 184 -57.34 -22.49 -7.65
N ALA A 185 -57.96 -23.49 -8.28
CA ALA A 185 -57.99 -24.83 -7.71
C ALA A 185 -56.57 -25.42 -7.55
N HIS A 186 -56.28 -26.00 -6.41
CA HIS A 186 -55.01 -26.64 -6.19
C HIS A 186 -54.90 -27.94 -6.97
N THR A 187 -53.88 -28.02 -7.80
CA THR A 187 -53.55 -29.18 -8.63
C THR A 187 -52.21 -29.75 -8.28
N PRO A 188 -51.91 -31.04 -8.56
CA PRO A 188 -50.60 -31.63 -8.31
C PRO A 188 -49.47 -31.00 -9.12
N THR A 189 -49.78 -30.25 -10.17
CA THR A 189 -48.81 -29.52 -10.96
C THR A 189 -49.01 -28.02 -10.72
N PRO A 190 -47.93 -27.23 -10.58
CA PRO A 190 -48.05 -25.78 -10.37
C PRO A 190 -48.84 -25.13 -11.53
N ASP A 191 -49.91 -24.39 -11.19
CA ASP A 191 -50.72 -23.68 -12.17
C ASP A 191 -49.87 -22.62 -12.91
N GLU A 192 -50.05 -22.52 -14.22
CA GLU A 192 -49.28 -21.61 -15.04
C GLU A 192 -49.62 -20.12 -14.83
N ARG A 193 -50.71 -19.82 -14.14
CA ARG A 193 -51.11 -18.47 -13.73
C ARG A 193 -50.49 -18.03 -12.42
N VAL A 194 -49.73 -18.92 -11.76
CA VAL A 194 -49.17 -18.65 -10.42
C VAL A 194 -47.66 -18.56 -10.52
N GLY A 195 -47.10 -17.50 -9.95
CA GLY A 195 -45.64 -17.31 -9.77
C GLY A 195 -45.31 -16.92 -8.33
N PHE A 196 -44.23 -17.43 -7.80
CA PHE A 196 -43.81 -17.03 -6.45
C PHE A 196 -43.18 -15.62 -6.46
N THR A 197 -43.45 -14.86 -5.36
CA THR A 197 -43.01 -13.46 -5.24
C THR A 197 -41.79 -13.30 -4.36
N ASN A 198 -41.27 -14.37 -3.79
CA ASN A 198 -40.12 -14.30 -2.90
C ASN A 198 -38.85 -13.83 -3.60
N PHE A 199 -38.14 -12.93 -2.92
CA PHE A 199 -36.72 -12.69 -3.11
C PHE A 199 -35.95 -13.26 -1.91
N PHE A 200 -34.99 -14.12 -2.17
CA PHE A 200 -34.15 -14.70 -1.15
C PHE A 200 -32.97 -13.76 -0.91
N ALA A 201 -33.09 -12.94 0.13
CA ALA A 201 -32.07 -11.97 0.48
C ALA A 201 -30.81 -12.67 1.05
N ALA A 202 -29.65 -12.05 0.88
CA ALA A 202 -28.44 -12.48 1.54
C ALA A 202 -28.52 -12.27 3.08
N GLU A 203 -27.52 -12.72 3.83
CA GLU A 203 -27.48 -12.57 5.30
C GLU A 203 -27.64 -11.12 5.78
N ASP A 204 -27.21 -10.15 4.98
CA ASP A 204 -27.36 -8.70 5.24
C ASP A 204 -28.74 -8.15 4.86
N LYS A 205 -29.66 -9.02 4.47
CA LYS A 205 -31.05 -8.70 4.03
C LYS A 205 -31.11 -7.85 2.75
N ILE A 206 -30.02 -7.74 2.01
CA ILE A 206 -30.01 -6.99 0.74
C ILE A 206 -30.22 -7.96 -0.42
N VAL A 207 -31.20 -7.64 -1.28
CA VAL A 207 -31.53 -8.38 -2.49
C VAL A 207 -30.63 -7.91 -3.62
N ARG A 208 -29.78 -8.80 -4.13
CA ARG A 208 -28.84 -8.56 -5.26
C ARG A 208 -29.07 -9.51 -6.42
N ALA A 209 -29.84 -10.57 -6.15
CA ALA A 209 -30.06 -11.66 -7.08
C ALA A 209 -31.54 -11.99 -7.19
N ALA A 210 -31.92 -12.58 -8.28
CA ALA A 210 -33.22 -13.15 -8.50
C ALA A 210 -33.11 -14.68 -8.68
N GLN A 211 -34.04 -15.41 -8.10
CA GLN A 211 -34.21 -16.83 -8.34
C GLN A 211 -35.43 -17.05 -9.23
N TYR A 212 -35.25 -17.68 -10.35
CA TYR A 212 -36.32 -17.86 -11.35
C TYR A 212 -37.05 -19.18 -11.20
N ARG A 213 -36.44 -20.16 -10.50
CA ARG A 213 -37.01 -21.49 -10.27
C ARG A 213 -36.71 -21.94 -8.86
N VAL A 214 -37.66 -22.59 -8.23
CA VAL A 214 -37.54 -23.26 -6.95
C VAL A 214 -38.07 -24.67 -7.06
N ALA A 215 -37.32 -25.67 -6.61
CA ALA A 215 -37.80 -27.04 -6.46
C ALA A 215 -38.34 -27.22 -5.06
N PHE A 216 -39.58 -27.70 -4.95
CA PHE A 216 -40.26 -27.90 -3.68
C PHE A 216 -40.84 -29.30 -3.60
N HIS A 217 -40.74 -29.93 -2.43
CA HIS A 217 -41.32 -31.24 -2.15
C HIS A 217 -42.74 -31.08 -1.67
N GLU A 218 -43.73 -31.36 -2.50
CA GLU A 218 -45.15 -31.28 -2.12
C GLU A 218 -45.60 -32.48 -1.26
N ARG A 219 -45.01 -33.67 -1.46
CA ARG A 219 -45.26 -34.91 -0.74
C ARG A 219 -43.99 -35.76 -0.75
N GLU A 220 -43.93 -36.80 0.10
CA GLU A 220 -42.71 -37.62 0.30
C GLU A 220 -42.00 -38.13 -0.95
N ASN A 221 -42.60 -38.11 -2.14
CA ASN A 221 -42.00 -38.60 -3.38
C ASN A 221 -42.21 -37.71 -4.62
N SER A 222 -42.71 -36.48 -4.50
CA SER A 222 -42.92 -35.60 -5.65
C SER A 222 -42.19 -34.27 -5.50
N ILE A 223 -41.28 -33.98 -6.43
CA ILE A 223 -40.60 -32.67 -6.52
C ILE A 223 -41.24 -31.89 -7.64
N ALA A 224 -41.89 -30.78 -7.32
CA ALA A 224 -42.44 -29.86 -8.31
C ALA A 224 -41.50 -28.64 -8.48
N THR A 225 -41.40 -28.13 -9.68
CA THR A 225 -40.60 -26.91 -9.96
C THR A 225 -41.52 -25.73 -10.14
N TYR A 226 -41.40 -24.74 -9.29
CA TYR A 226 -42.15 -23.50 -9.31
C TYR A 226 -41.35 -22.40 -9.98
N LEU A 227 -42.03 -21.56 -10.77
CA LEU A 227 -41.44 -20.37 -11.40
C LEU A 227 -41.72 -19.13 -10.55
N SER A 228 -40.77 -18.20 -10.50
CA SER A 228 -41.03 -16.87 -9.91
C SER A 228 -42.05 -16.07 -10.73
N LEU A 229 -42.62 -15.02 -10.12
CA LEU A 229 -43.52 -14.11 -10.79
C LEU A 229 -42.89 -13.57 -12.09
N SER A 230 -41.66 -13.07 -12.04
CA SER A 230 -40.93 -12.58 -13.21
C SER A 230 -40.68 -13.65 -14.29
N ALA A 231 -40.37 -14.91 -13.87
CA ALA A 231 -40.23 -16.01 -14.83
C ALA A 231 -41.55 -16.42 -15.49
N ARG A 232 -42.66 -16.45 -14.74
CA ARG A 232 -44.00 -16.70 -15.30
C ARG A 232 -44.40 -15.62 -16.29
N VAL A 233 -44.15 -14.35 -15.95
CA VAL A 233 -44.37 -13.22 -16.84
C VAL A 233 -43.59 -13.37 -18.14
N ALA A 234 -42.29 -13.69 -18.06
CA ALA A 234 -41.46 -13.91 -19.25
C ALA A 234 -41.97 -15.09 -20.10
N ALA A 235 -42.37 -16.19 -19.49
CA ALA A 235 -42.94 -17.33 -20.21
C ALA A 235 -44.21 -16.93 -20.97
N ARG A 236 -45.13 -16.18 -20.32
CA ARG A 236 -46.38 -15.67 -20.94
C ARG A 236 -46.13 -14.60 -21.98
N ALA A 237 -45.11 -13.81 -21.83
CA ALA A 237 -44.70 -12.82 -22.83
C ALA A 237 -44.05 -13.44 -24.09
N GLY A 238 -43.91 -14.78 -24.16
CA GLY A 238 -43.38 -15.49 -25.32
C GLY A 238 -41.84 -15.66 -25.31
N THR A 239 -41.22 -15.51 -24.15
CA THR A 239 -39.74 -15.62 -24.00
C THR A 239 -39.31 -16.72 -23.00
N PRO A 240 -39.91 -17.94 -23.00
CA PRO A 240 -39.59 -18.98 -22.01
C PRO A 240 -38.16 -19.48 -22.12
N GLN A 241 -37.52 -19.35 -23.28
CA GLN A 241 -36.14 -19.73 -23.55
C GLN A 241 -35.10 -18.88 -22.80
N LEU A 242 -35.48 -17.68 -22.35
CA LEU A 242 -34.59 -16.79 -21.57
C LEU A 242 -34.53 -17.19 -20.10
N ILE A 243 -35.47 -18.00 -19.61
CA ILE A 243 -35.57 -18.39 -18.21
C ILE A 243 -34.46 -19.39 -17.89
N PRO A 244 -33.55 -19.10 -16.93
CA PRO A 244 -32.51 -20.02 -16.55
C PRO A 244 -33.06 -21.42 -16.19
N SER A 245 -32.40 -22.46 -16.66
CA SER A 245 -32.84 -23.85 -16.44
C SER A 245 -32.44 -24.39 -15.07
N ASN A 246 -31.46 -23.77 -14.43
CA ASN A 246 -30.97 -24.17 -13.11
C ASN A 246 -31.80 -23.56 -11.97
N LEU A 247 -31.56 -24.04 -10.75
CA LEU A 247 -32.20 -23.56 -9.52
C LEU A 247 -31.36 -22.48 -8.79
N ALA A 248 -30.28 -22.02 -9.40
CA ALA A 248 -29.39 -21.07 -8.79
C ALA A 248 -29.98 -19.65 -8.78
N GLU A 249 -29.55 -18.87 -7.82
CA GLU A 249 -29.73 -17.42 -7.82
C GLU A 249 -28.85 -16.78 -8.89
N HIS A 250 -29.38 -15.80 -9.57
CA HIS A 250 -28.71 -15.02 -10.59
C HIS A 250 -28.56 -13.58 -10.15
N LEU A 251 -27.32 -13.11 -9.98
CA LEU A 251 -27.05 -11.69 -9.72
C LEU A 251 -27.58 -10.86 -10.88
N ILE A 252 -28.38 -9.84 -10.58
CA ILE A 252 -29.01 -9.00 -11.59
C ILE A 252 -28.41 -7.59 -11.59
N ARG A 253 -28.39 -6.98 -12.76
CA ARG A 253 -28.09 -5.56 -12.90
C ARG A 253 -29.38 -4.77 -12.80
N PHE A 254 -29.46 -3.90 -11.81
CA PHE A 254 -30.62 -3.04 -11.61
C PHE A 254 -30.66 -1.87 -12.62
N THR A 255 -31.84 -1.30 -12.81
CA THR A 255 -32.07 -0.11 -13.65
C THR A 255 -31.63 1.20 -12.94
N GLY A 256 -31.23 1.12 -11.69
CA GLY A 256 -30.79 2.26 -10.89
C GLY A 256 -31.56 2.45 -9.59
N PRO A 257 -31.58 3.68 -9.06
CA PRO A 257 -32.32 3.99 -7.84
C PRO A 257 -33.82 3.71 -7.98
N PRO A 258 -34.49 3.35 -6.86
CA PRO A 258 -35.93 3.06 -6.87
C PRO A 258 -36.77 4.20 -7.46
N ARG A 259 -37.85 3.85 -8.13
CA ARG A 259 -38.82 4.75 -8.73
C ARG A 259 -38.30 5.61 -9.90
N ILE A 260 -37.07 5.37 -10.35
CA ILE A 260 -36.48 6.08 -11.51
C ILE A 260 -36.58 5.23 -12.77
N GLY A 261 -36.09 3.98 -12.73
CA GLY A 261 -36.12 3.08 -13.89
C GLY A 261 -37.52 2.66 -14.26
N PHE A 262 -38.32 2.29 -13.29
CA PHE A 262 -39.72 1.95 -13.45
C PHE A 262 -40.57 2.90 -12.59
N ARG A 263 -40.96 4.02 -13.20
CA ARG A 263 -41.80 5.00 -12.51
C ARG A 263 -43.16 4.37 -12.16
N PRO A 264 -43.59 4.44 -10.87
CA PRO A 264 -44.92 3.96 -10.50
C PRO A 264 -46.01 4.83 -11.10
N HIS A 265 -47.03 4.18 -11.64
CA HIS A 265 -48.28 4.82 -12.11
C HIS A 265 -49.36 4.46 -11.11
N PRO A 266 -50.07 5.42 -10.51
CA PRO A 266 -51.14 5.14 -9.56
C PRO A 266 -52.25 4.26 -10.13
N LEU A 267 -52.67 3.22 -9.42
CA LEU A 267 -53.65 2.26 -9.90
C LEU A 267 -55.02 2.92 -10.21
N PHE A 268 -55.44 3.87 -9.39
CA PHE A 268 -56.72 4.53 -9.54
C PHE A 268 -56.84 5.32 -10.87
N GLU A 269 -55.71 5.82 -11.40
CA GLU A 269 -55.70 6.63 -12.63
C GLU A 269 -56.31 5.92 -13.83
N ILE A 270 -56.19 4.57 -13.90
CA ILE A 270 -56.78 3.83 -15.02
C ILE A 270 -58.31 3.85 -15.03
N PHE A 271 -58.96 4.24 -13.92
CA PHE A 271 -60.42 4.31 -13.79
C PHE A 271 -60.96 5.73 -13.82
N VAL A 272 -60.12 6.76 -13.74
CA VAL A 272 -60.50 8.16 -13.85
C VAL A 272 -60.46 8.57 -15.33
N PRO A 273 -61.57 9.01 -15.93
CA PRO A 273 -61.68 9.27 -17.36
C PRO A 273 -60.60 10.25 -17.88
N GLU A 274 -60.37 11.33 -17.15
CA GLU A 274 -59.40 12.36 -17.51
C GLU A 274 -57.98 11.81 -17.59
N TYR A 275 -57.54 11.03 -16.56
CA TYR A 275 -56.22 10.39 -16.55
C TYR A 275 -56.12 9.28 -17.60
N TRP A 276 -57.16 8.51 -17.82
CA TRP A 276 -57.22 7.48 -18.85
C TRP A 276 -57.02 8.03 -20.27
N GLU A 277 -57.62 9.19 -20.56
CA GLU A 277 -57.46 9.86 -21.83
C GLU A 277 -56.06 10.50 -21.98
N HIS A 278 -55.60 11.24 -20.97
CA HIS A 278 -54.35 12.00 -21.06
C HIS A 278 -53.11 11.15 -20.82
N ASN A 279 -53.07 10.40 -19.69
CA ASN A 279 -51.88 9.63 -19.29
C ASN A 279 -51.76 8.32 -20.09
N TYR A 280 -52.90 7.67 -20.38
CA TYR A 280 -52.91 6.35 -21.02
C TYR A 280 -53.42 6.39 -22.47
N ARG A 281 -53.68 7.56 -23.03
CA ARG A 281 -54.19 7.76 -24.42
C ARG A 281 -55.36 6.85 -24.75
N SER A 282 -56.35 6.81 -23.88
CA SER A 282 -57.51 5.92 -23.98
C SER A 282 -57.16 4.42 -24.10
N GLY A 283 -56.04 4.03 -23.51
CA GLY A 283 -55.53 2.65 -23.50
C GLY A 283 -54.45 2.34 -24.54
N GLU A 284 -54.17 3.23 -25.49
CA GLU A 284 -53.11 3.00 -26.49
C GLU A 284 -51.73 2.80 -25.83
N PHE A 285 -51.44 3.53 -24.73
CA PHE A 285 -50.23 3.39 -23.95
C PHE A 285 -50.06 2.00 -23.32
N ILE A 286 -51.17 1.29 -23.07
CA ILE A 286 -51.20 -0.05 -22.44
C ILE A 286 -50.95 -1.16 -23.47
N ARG A 287 -51.12 -0.90 -24.76
CA ARG A 287 -51.01 -1.91 -25.81
C ARG A 287 -49.61 -2.54 -25.83
N ASP A 288 -49.59 -3.87 -25.87
CA ASP A 288 -48.40 -4.72 -25.88
C ASP A 288 -47.50 -4.62 -24.63
N LYS A 289 -47.91 -3.86 -23.60
CA LYS A 289 -47.17 -3.75 -22.35
C LYS A 289 -47.30 -4.98 -21.47
N ILE A 290 -46.25 -5.23 -20.72
CA ILE A 290 -46.21 -6.17 -19.63
C ILE A 290 -46.34 -5.37 -18.33
N ILE A 291 -47.39 -5.62 -17.59
CA ILE A 291 -47.76 -4.79 -16.44
C ILE A 291 -47.61 -5.61 -15.15
N ILE A 292 -46.88 -5.09 -14.18
CA ILE A 292 -46.87 -5.60 -12.82
C ILE A 292 -47.66 -4.63 -11.94
N VAL A 293 -48.69 -5.16 -11.30
CA VAL A 293 -49.55 -4.46 -10.34
C VAL A 293 -49.10 -4.87 -8.96
N GLY A 294 -48.71 -3.93 -8.10
CA GLY A 294 -48.25 -4.24 -6.76
C GLY A 294 -48.18 -3.02 -5.86
N ALA A 295 -47.86 -3.25 -4.58
CA ALA A 295 -47.80 -2.19 -3.59
C ALA A 295 -46.63 -1.22 -3.85
N GLU A 296 -46.90 0.05 -3.56
CA GLU A 296 -45.86 1.09 -3.53
C GLU A 296 -45.96 1.84 -2.21
N GLY A 297 -44.82 1.82 -1.46
CA GLY A 297 -44.69 2.48 -0.18
C GLY A 297 -44.74 1.56 1.04
N LYS A 298 -44.43 2.14 2.20
CA LYS A 298 -44.18 1.41 3.46
C LYS A 298 -45.43 0.84 4.13
N TRP A 299 -46.59 1.19 3.67
CA TRP A 299 -47.84 0.85 4.32
C TRP A 299 -48.20 -0.67 4.28
N GLN A 300 -47.70 -1.41 3.29
CA GLN A 300 -47.82 -2.88 3.21
C GLN A 300 -46.60 -3.65 3.68
N LYS A 301 -45.51 -2.97 4.08
CA LYS A 301 -44.21 -3.59 4.44
C LYS A 301 -43.60 -4.43 3.29
N ASP A 302 -43.98 -4.17 2.05
CA ASP A 302 -43.50 -4.83 0.85
C ASP A 302 -42.34 -4.05 0.20
N GLU A 303 -41.39 -3.63 1.04
CA GLU A 303 -40.18 -2.97 0.57
C GLU A 303 -38.99 -3.89 0.79
N LEU A 304 -38.19 -4.06 -0.24
CA LEU A 304 -36.97 -4.86 -0.27
C LEU A 304 -35.75 -3.95 -0.22
N LEU A 305 -34.79 -4.28 0.60
CA LEU A 305 -33.49 -3.60 0.59
C LEU A 305 -32.67 -4.09 -0.62
N THR A 306 -32.24 -3.16 -1.45
CA THR A 306 -31.38 -3.41 -2.61
C THR A 306 -30.08 -2.62 -2.49
N PRO A 307 -29.07 -2.84 -3.34
CA PRO A 307 -27.87 -1.99 -3.39
C PRO A 307 -28.18 -0.50 -3.53
N PHE A 308 -29.32 -0.15 -4.11
CA PHE A 308 -29.75 1.23 -4.37
C PHE A 308 -30.68 1.81 -3.28
N GLY A 309 -30.96 1.06 -2.24
CA GLY A 309 -31.87 1.43 -1.15
C GLY A 309 -33.16 0.62 -1.12
N SER A 310 -34.17 1.14 -0.39
CA SER A 310 -35.47 0.49 -0.26
C SER A 310 -36.26 0.61 -1.55
N MET A 311 -36.68 -0.51 -2.11
CA MET A 311 -37.38 -0.64 -3.41
C MET A 311 -38.68 -1.42 -3.22
N PRO A 312 -39.79 -1.01 -3.83
CA PRO A 312 -41.05 -1.79 -3.84
C PRO A 312 -40.85 -3.20 -4.41
N GLY A 313 -41.55 -4.21 -3.86
CA GLY A 313 -41.46 -5.59 -4.33
C GLY A 313 -41.79 -5.71 -5.84
N ALA A 314 -42.84 -5.06 -6.28
CA ALA A 314 -43.23 -5.03 -7.70
C ALA A 314 -42.13 -4.42 -8.60
N GLU A 315 -41.44 -3.37 -8.16
CA GLU A 315 -40.32 -2.80 -8.90
C GLU A 315 -39.10 -3.76 -8.91
N ALA A 316 -38.85 -4.50 -7.83
CA ALA A 316 -37.83 -5.54 -7.82
C ALA A 316 -38.14 -6.67 -8.81
N HIS A 317 -39.41 -7.07 -8.95
CA HIS A 317 -39.85 -8.01 -9.98
C HIS A 317 -39.65 -7.47 -11.39
N LEU A 318 -39.92 -6.17 -11.62
CA LEU A 318 -39.65 -5.51 -12.90
C LEU A 318 -38.14 -5.49 -13.21
N ASN A 319 -37.29 -5.21 -12.22
CA ASN A 319 -35.84 -5.30 -12.38
C ASN A 319 -35.37 -6.73 -12.70
N SER A 320 -35.93 -7.73 -12.00
CA SER A 320 -35.66 -9.14 -12.27
C SER A 320 -36.04 -9.53 -13.69
N LEU A 321 -37.25 -9.12 -14.13
CA LEU A 321 -37.73 -9.35 -15.47
C LEU A 321 -36.90 -8.62 -16.53
N ASN A 322 -36.55 -7.37 -16.27
CA ASN A 322 -35.70 -6.57 -17.14
C ASN A 322 -34.35 -7.21 -17.38
N ALA A 323 -33.71 -7.68 -16.28
CA ALA A 323 -32.45 -8.40 -16.36
C ALA A 323 -32.56 -9.69 -17.18
N LEU A 324 -33.66 -10.41 -17.03
CA LEU A 324 -33.96 -11.61 -17.79
C LEU A 324 -34.11 -11.30 -19.31
N LEU A 325 -34.87 -10.29 -19.65
CA LEU A 325 -35.16 -9.92 -21.04
C LEU A 325 -33.93 -9.38 -21.78
N HIS A 326 -33.06 -8.65 -21.09
CA HIS A 326 -31.84 -8.08 -21.67
C HIS A 326 -30.60 -8.96 -21.48
N GLY A 327 -30.67 -10.07 -20.72
CA GLY A 327 -29.51 -10.88 -20.39
C GLY A 327 -28.51 -10.17 -19.46
N GLU A 328 -28.96 -9.21 -18.66
CA GLU A 328 -28.12 -8.37 -17.77
C GLU A 328 -27.84 -9.09 -16.44
N PHE A 329 -27.32 -10.31 -16.57
CA PHE A 329 -26.86 -11.09 -15.44
C PHE A 329 -25.39 -10.79 -15.13
N LEU A 330 -25.11 -10.56 -13.86
CA LEU A 330 -23.77 -10.38 -13.36
C LEU A 330 -23.19 -11.75 -12.92
N ARG A 331 -21.88 -11.91 -13.05
CA ARG A 331 -21.20 -13.16 -12.72
C ARG A 331 -20.16 -12.92 -11.65
N ASP A 332 -20.11 -13.82 -10.70
CA ASP A 332 -18.99 -13.93 -9.77
C ASP A 332 -17.91 -14.82 -10.35
N LEU A 333 -16.65 -14.47 -10.07
CA LEU A 333 -15.54 -15.37 -10.34
C LEU A 333 -15.63 -16.59 -9.43
N SER A 334 -15.24 -17.76 -9.93
CA SER A 334 -15.10 -18.95 -9.10
C SER A 334 -14.07 -18.71 -7.99
N PRO A 335 -14.15 -19.41 -6.85
CA PRO A 335 -13.18 -19.26 -5.76
C PRO A 335 -11.72 -19.43 -6.22
N LEU A 336 -11.47 -20.37 -7.13
CA LEU A 336 -10.13 -20.55 -7.73
C LEU A 336 -9.70 -19.36 -8.58
N ALA A 337 -10.61 -18.76 -9.36
CA ALA A 337 -10.29 -17.59 -10.17
C ALA A 337 -10.04 -16.35 -9.29
N ARG A 338 -10.80 -16.18 -8.20
CA ARG A 338 -10.55 -15.11 -7.20
C ARG A 338 -9.19 -15.27 -6.55
N ALA A 339 -8.86 -16.48 -6.09
CA ALA A 339 -7.55 -16.78 -5.54
C ALA A 339 -6.41 -16.51 -6.54
N ALA A 340 -6.60 -16.87 -7.82
CA ALA A 340 -5.62 -16.57 -8.85
C ALA A 340 -5.39 -15.06 -9.03
N VAL A 341 -6.44 -14.25 -9.05
CA VAL A 341 -6.34 -12.78 -9.12
C VAL A 341 -5.57 -12.24 -7.91
N THR A 342 -5.85 -12.74 -6.71
CA THR A 342 -5.16 -12.36 -5.46
C THR A 342 -3.68 -12.72 -5.49
N ILE A 343 -3.33 -13.91 -5.96
CA ILE A 343 -1.94 -14.35 -6.10
C ILE A 343 -1.20 -13.50 -7.14
N LEU A 344 -1.82 -13.22 -8.30
CA LEU A 344 -1.23 -12.35 -9.33
C LEU A 344 -1.00 -10.94 -8.80
N ALA A 345 -1.91 -10.41 -8.01
CA ALA A 345 -1.76 -9.11 -7.37
C ALA A 345 -0.56 -9.08 -6.40
N ALA A 346 -0.40 -10.12 -5.56
CA ALA A 346 0.75 -10.25 -4.67
C ALA A 346 2.07 -10.35 -5.44
N LEU A 347 2.11 -11.13 -6.52
CA LEU A 347 3.29 -11.27 -7.39
C LEU A 347 3.65 -9.94 -8.06
N LEU A 348 2.66 -9.17 -8.51
CA LEU A 348 2.87 -7.83 -9.07
C LEU A 348 3.50 -6.90 -8.02
N GLY A 349 2.98 -6.90 -6.80
CA GLY A 349 3.56 -6.14 -5.69
C GLY A 349 5.04 -6.47 -5.45
N SER A 350 5.39 -7.76 -5.49
CA SER A 350 6.77 -8.23 -5.34
C SER A 350 7.67 -7.85 -6.51
N ALA A 351 7.17 -7.97 -7.73
CA ALA A 351 7.90 -7.55 -8.92
C ALA A 351 8.24 -6.06 -8.85
N LEU A 352 7.28 -5.23 -8.45
CA LEU A 352 7.50 -3.79 -8.21
C LEU A 352 8.53 -3.56 -7.10
N TRP A 353 8.46 -4.33 -6.00
CA TRP A 353 9.42 -4.21 -4.90
C TRP A 353 10.84 -4.52 -5.34
N LEU A 354 11.04 -5.54 -6.15
CA LEU A 354 12.36 -5.97 -6.61
C LEU A 354 12.94 -5.06 -7.72
N THR A 355 12.08 -4.45 -8.55
CA THR A 355 12.51 -3.64 -9.70
C THR A 355 12.73 -2.18 -9.34
N ILE A 356 11.87 -1.60 -8.53
CA ILE A 356 11.95 -0.19 -8.15
C ILE A 356 12.90 -0.02 -6.96
N ARG A 357 13.98 0.73 -7.12
CA ARG A 357 14.97 0.97 -6.06
C ARG A 357 14.58 2.09 -5.10
N SER A 358 13.91 3.13 -5.59
CA SER A 358 13.51 4.28 -4.79
C SER A 358 12.31 3.96 -3.89
N PRO A 359 12.38 4.19 -2.56
CA PRO A 359 11.27 3.92 -1.66
C PRO A 359 10.03 4.78 -1.96
N TRP A 360 10.22 6.03 -2.37
CA TRP A 360 9.13 6.93 -2.73
C TRP A 360 8.40 6.50 -4.01
N LEU A 361 9.14 6.02 -5.02
CA LEU A 361 8.55 5.48 -6.24
C LEU A 361 7.79 4.17 -5.98
N ARG A 362 8.23 3.34 -5.02
CA ARG A 362 7.47 2.15 -4.59
C ARG A 362 6.12 2.54 -3.99
N LEU A 363 6.11 3.50 -3.05
CA LEU A 363 4.88 3.98 -2.44
C LEU A 363 3.93 4.60 -3.49
N LEU A 364 4.47 5.38 -4.42
CA LEU A 364 3.68 5.96 -5.51
C LEU A 364 3.07 4.87 -6.41
N ALA A 365 3.84 3.84 -6.76
CA ALA A 365 3.36 2.73 -7.58
C ALA A 365 2.23 1.95 -6.88
N VAL A 366 2.34 1.71 -5.57
CA VAL A 366 1.28 1.07 -4.78
C VAL A 366 0.04 1.93 -4.75
N ALA A 367 0.17 3.21 -4.44
CA ALA A 367 -0.96 4.14 -4.44
C ALA A 367 -1.65 4.22 -5.81
N ALA A 368 -0.88 4.13 -6.90
CA ALA A 368 -1.42 4.08 -8.25
C ALA A 368 -2.21 2.78 -8.52
N ILE A 369 -1.73 1.63 -8.02
CA ILE A 369 -2.45 0.35 -8.14
C ILE A 369 -3.72 0.36 -7.31
N ASP A 370 -3.64 0.81 -6.05
CA ASP A 370 -4.80 0.90 -5.16
C ASP A 370 -5.85 1.85 -5.74
N GLY A 371 -5.41 2.99 -6.30
CA GLY A 371 -6.29 3.92 -7.00
C GLY A 371 -6.88 3.37 -8.30
N ALA A 372 -6.15 2.52 -9.04
CA ALA A 372 -6.61 1.92 -10.29
C ALA A 372 -7.57 0.73 -10.07
N ALA A 373 -7.47 0.03 -8.95
CA ALA A 373 -8.26 -1.17 -8.67
C ALA A 373 -9.79 -0.93 -8.78
N PRO A 374 -10.39 0.12 -8.19
CA PRO A 374 -11.83 0.39 -8.33
C PRO A 374 -12.22 0.70 -9.77
N PHE A 375 -11.38 1.38 -10.56
CA PHE A 375 -11.65 1.63 -11.98
C PHE A 375 -11.60 0.35 -12.80
N CYS A 376 -10.67 -0.54 -12.50
CA CYS A 376 -10.59 -1.87 -13.09
C CYS A 376 -11.86 -2.68 -12.78
N ALA A 377 -12.28 -2.71 -11.51
CA ALA A 377 -13.50 -3.39 -11.08
C ALA A 377 -14.75 -2.82 -11.79
N LEU A 378 -14.86 -1.50 -11.90
CA LEU A 378 -15.93 -0.83 -12.65
C LEU A 378 -15.89 -1.17 -14.14
N TRP A 379 -14.72 -1.26 -14.74
CA TRP A 379 -14.60 -1.63 -16.15
C TRP A 379 -15.11 -3.05 -16.40
N PHE A 380 -14.72 -4.03 -15.57
CA PHE A 380 -15.19 -5.41 -15.67
C PHE A 380 -16.70 -5.51 -15.40
N TYR A 381 -17.19 -4.79 -14.40
CA TYR A 381 -18.61 -4.68 -14.12
C TYR A 381 -19.39 -4.14 -15.32
N ASN A 382 -18.91 -3.07 -15.94
CA ASN A 382 -19.63 -2.39 -17.03
C ASN A 382 -19.60 -3.13 -18.36
N HIS A 383 -18.46 -3.79 -18.69
CA HIS A 383 -18.25 -4.35 -20.04
C HIS A 383 -18.28 -5.87 -20.08
N GLN A 384 -17.93 -6.54 -18.98
CA GLN A 384 -17.86 -8.01 -18.94
C GLN A 384 -18.97 -8.64 -18.09
N ASN A 385 -19.77 -7.85 -17.39
CA ASN A 385 -20.76 -8.30 -16.42
C ASN A 385 -20.15 -9.18 -15.30
N ILE A 386 -18.93 -8.85 -14.86
CA ILE A 386 -18.18 -9.61 -13.85
C ILE A 386 -17.90 -8.72 -12.64
N TYR A 387 -18.16 -9.25 -11.43
CA TYR A 387 -17.64 -8.69 -10.20
C TYR A 387 -16.20 -9.17 -9.96
N LEU A 388 -15.23 -8.24 -10.00
CA LEU A 388 -13.88 -8.55 -9.56
C LEU A 388 -13.77 -8.47 -8.03
N PRO A 389 -13.00 -9.37 -7.40
CA PRO A 389 -12.68 -9.25 -5.99
C PRO A 389 -11.78 -8.03 -5.78
N CYS A 390 -12.09 -7.20 -4.81
CA CYS A 390 -11.32 -6.00 -4.50
C CYS A 390 -10.49 -6.16 -3.22
N LEU A 391 -11.09 -6.72 -2.17
CA LEU A 391 -10.50 -6.70 -0.83
C LEU A 391 -9.27 -7.60 -0.71
N ALA A 392 -9.37 -8.88 -1.13
CA ALA A 392 -8.25 -9.81 -1.01
C ALA A 392 -7.02 -9.42 -1.83
N PRO A 393 -7.13 -9.00 -3.12
CA PRO A 393 -5.99 -8.51 -3.89
C PRO A 393 -5.31 -7.29 -3.26
N LEU A 394 -6.09 -6.30 -2.77
CA LEU A 394 -5.56 -5.12 -2.10
C LEU A 394 -4.86 -5.48 -0.79
N LEU A 395 -5.43 -6.36 0.02
CA LEU A 395 -4.80 -6.87 1.23
C LEU A 395 -3.49 -7.61 0.92
N ALA A 396 -3.46 -8.43 -0.14
CA ALA A 396 -2.27 -9.16 -0.55
C ALA A 396 -1.12 -8.24 -0.95
N ILE A 397 -1.39 -7.21 -1.77
CA ILE A 397 -0.37 -6.24 -2.19
C ILE A 397 0.13 -5.43 -0.99
N ASN A 398 -0.78 -4.84 -0.23
CA ASN A 398 -0.41 -3.90 0.84
C ASN A 398 0.30 -4.61 2.01
N SER A 399 -0.17 -5.80 2.42
CA SER A 399 0.51 -6.59 3.46
C SER A 399 1.89 -7.06 3.02
N ASN A 400 2.03 -7.51 1.76
CA ASN A 400 3.33 -7.90 1.20
C ASN A 400 4.33 -6.74 1.22
N ILE A 401 3.92 -5.56 0.77
CA ILE A 401 4.77 -4.38 0.74
C ILE A 401 5.15 -3.93 2.14
N LEU A 402 4.21 -3.93 3.08
CA LEU A 402 4.49 -3.61 4.48
C LEU A 402 5.53 -4.56 5.09
N LEU A 403 5.37 -5.86 4.87
CA LEU A 403 6.31 -6.86 5.38
C LEU A 403 7.68 -6.75 4.71
N CYS A 404 7.73 -6.45 3.41
CA CYS A 404 8.99 -6.17 2.70
C CYS A 404 9.69 -4.92 3.24
N LEU A 405 8.96 -3.86 3.56
CA LEU A 405 9.50 -2.65 4.22
C LEU A 405 10.11 -2.98 5.58
N ILE A 406 9.40 -3.74 6.40
CA ILE A 406 9.90 -4.17 7.73
C ILE A 406 11.15 -5.03 7.57
N ALA A 407 11.15 -5.96 6.63
CA ALA A 407 12.30 -6.80 6.34
C ALA A 407 13.52 -5.97 5.89
N ASP A 408 13.35 -5.05 4.95
CA ASP A 408 14.42 -4.16 4.48
C ASP A 408 15.00 -3.32 5.61
N PHE A 409 14.17 -2.73 6.46
CA PHE A 409 14.61 -1.96 7.61
C PHE A 409 15.37 -2.81 8.64
N THR A 410 14.93 -4.05 8.87
CA THR A 410 15.63 -4.96 9.78
C THR A 410 16.98 -5.40 9.23
N PHE A 411 17.07 -5.72 7.93
CA PHE A 411 18.34 -6.04 7.28
C PHE A 411 19.33 -4.88 7.34
N GLU A 412 18.90 -3.67 7.07
CA GLU A 412 19.73 -2.47 7.14
C GLU A 412 20.26 -2.23 8.57
N ARG A 413 19.44 -2.43 9.59
CA ARG A 413 19.87 -2.33 10.99
C ARG A 413 20.91 -3.38 11.35
N ILE A 414 20.71 -4.64 10.95
CA ILE A 414 21.63 -5.73 11.20
C ILE A 414 22.99 -5.44 10.53
N GLU A 415 22.96 -5.01 9.27
CA GLU A 415 24.18 -4.67 8.52
C GLU A 415 24.97 -3.54 9.17
N LYS A 416 24.30 -2.45 9.57
CA LYS A 416 24.92 -1.34 10.30
C LYS A 416 25.49 -1.77 11.66
N ALA A 417 24.79 -2.64 12.38
CA ALA A 417 25.27 -3.17 13.65
C ALA A 417 26.53 -4.04 13.48
N GLN A 418 26.54 -4.92 12.47
CA GLN A 418 27.71 -5.75 12.15
C GLN A 418 28.91 -4.91 11.74
N LEU A 419 28.71 -3.88 10.90
CA LEU A 419 29.79 -2.99 10.49
C LEU A 419 30.37 -2.23 11.68
N ARG A 420 29.53 -1.70 12.58
CA ARG A 420 29.97 -1.03 13.81
C ARG A 420 30.78 -1.96 14.71
N SER A 421 30.28 -3.17 14.93
CA SER A 421 31.00 -4.17 15.74
C SER A 421 32.36 -4.51 15.15
N THR A 422 32.48 -4.67 13.83
CA THR A 422 33.75 -4.95 13.16
C THR A 422 34.74 -3.79 13.32
N LEU A 423 34.28 -2.54 13.19
CA LEU A 423 35.12 -1.35 13.39
C LEU A 423 35.59 -1.23 14.82
N GLN A 424 34.72 -1.43 15.81
CA GLN A 424 35.08 -1.41 17.22
C GLN A 424 36.13 -2.47 17.56
N THR A 425 35.93 -3.72 17.10
CA THR A 425 36.90 -4.79 17.32
C THR A 425 38.29 -4.46 16.76
N ARG A 426 38.35 -3.81 15.59
CA ARG A 426 39.62 -3.37 14.98
C ARG A 426 40.32 -2.32 15.83
N ASP A 427 39.58 -1.37 16.36
CA ASP A 427 40.12 -0.27 17.15
C ASP A 427 40.60 -0.77 18.53
N ASP A 428 39.82 -1.64 19.20
CA ASP A 428 40.19 -2.31 20.45
C ASP A 428 41.48 -3.14 20.32
N LEU A 429 41.63 -3.89 19.21
CA LEU A 429 42.86 -4.66 18.93
C LEU A 429 44.08 -3.75 18.76
N THR A 430 43.91 -2.60 18.09
CA THR A 430 45.02 -1.64 17.93
C THR A 430 45.46 -1.08 19.26
N HIS A 431 44.53 -0.68 20.12
CA HIS A 431 44.83 -0.19 21.47
C HIS A 431 45.53 -1.24 22.34
N MET A 432 45.08 -2.50 22.30
CA MET A 432 45.66 -3.61 23.06
C MET A 432 47.11 -3.90 22.62
N ILE A 433 47.35 -4.04 21.30
CA ILE A 433 48.69 -4.30 20.75
C ILE A 433 49.70 -3.23 21.18
N VAL A 434 49.29 -1.97 21.13
CA VAL A 434 50.17 -0.86 21.51
C VAL A 434 50.50 -0.88 23.00
N HIS A 435 49.49 -1.15 23.85
CA HIS A 435 49.72 -1.30 25.30
C HIS A 435 50.73 -2.41 25.57
N ASP A 436 50.57 -3.57 24.94
CA ASP A 436 51.39 -4.75 25.15
C ASP A 436 52.83 -4.61 24.59
N LEU A 437 53.01 -3.74 23.58
CA LEU A 437 54.33 -3.39 23.06
C LEU A 437 55.07 -2.37 23.95
N ARG A 438 54.35 -1.42 24.58
CA ARG A 438 54.96 -0.39 25.45
C ARG A 438 55.63 -0.98 26.67
N SER A 439 55.02 -1.99 27.32
CA SER A 439 55.52 -2.58 28.56
C SER A 439 56.91 -3.21 28.39
N PRO A 440 57.17 -4.17 27.46
CA PRO A 440 58.50 -4.75 27.28
C PRO A 440 59.53 -3.73 26.82
N LEU A 441 59.13 -2.74 26.02
CA LEU A 441 60.03 -1.69 25.56
C LEU A 441 60.50 -0.79 26.68
N THR A 442 59.64 -0.47 27.64
CA THR A 442 60.01 0.28 28.86
C THR A 442 61.10 -0.48 29.68
N VAL A 443 60.94 -1.80 29.77
CA VAL A 443 61.96 -2.66 30.47
C VAL A 443 63.29 -2.63 29.72
N VAL A 444 63.30 -2.80 28.40
CA VAL A 444 64.49 -2.75 27.54
C VAL A 444 65.19 -1.40 27.68
N SER A 445 64.43 -0.29 27.57
CA SER A 445 64.97 1.06 27.72
C SER A 445 65.58 1.25 29.09
N GLY A 446 64.92 0.79 30.15
CA GLY A 446 65.45 0.89 31.50
C GLY A 446 66.79 0.15 31.72
N TYR A 447 66.97 -1.05 31.13
CA TYR A 447 68.22 -1.76 31.17
C TYR A 447 69.34 -1.10 30.37
N VAL A 448 69.00 -0.52 29.19
CA VAL A 448 69.99 0.20 28.39
C VAL A 448 70.41 1.49 29.06
N ASP A 449 69.49 2.23 29.70
CA ASP A 449 69.82 3.43 30.49
C ASP A 449 70.71 3.07 31.73
N ALA A 450 70.39 1.98 32.45
CA ALA A 450 71.16 1.50 33.54
C ALA A 450 72.57 1.06 33.11
N LEU A 451 72.75 0.41 31.98
CA LEU A 451 74.05 0.05 31.42
C LEU A 451 74.89 1.27 31.08
N GLU A 452 74.27 2.30 30.49
CA GLU A 452 74.94 3.56 30.17
C GLU A 452 75.44 4.27 31.45
N GLU A 453 74.60 4.33 32.49
CA GLU A 453 74.89 5.00 33.75
C GLU A 453 75.97 4.24 34.60
N LEU A 454 75.80 2.91 34.69
CA LEU A 454 76.68 2.09 35.58
C LEU A 454 78.02 1.69 34.96
N ALA A 455 78.11 1.65 33.63
CA ALA A 455 79.23 1.14 32.88
C ALA A 455 79.92 2.17 31.98
N SER A 456 79.53 3.43 31.97
CA SER A 456 79.99 4.50 31.07
C SER A 456 81.54 4.60 31.06
N ASP A 457 82.19 4.55 32.24
CA ASP A 457 83.62 4.67 32.39
C ASP A 457 84.43 3.36 32.17
N LYS A 458 83.68 2.24 31.93
CA LYS A 458 84.27 0.89 31.79
C LYS A 458 84.12 0.29 30.39
N LEU A 459 83.34 0.90 29.56
CA LEU A 459 83.08 0.41 28.21
C LEU A 459 84.21 0.82 27.25
N ASN A 460 84.61 -0.14 26.42
CA ASN A 460 85.47 0.20 25.31
C ASN A 460 84.75 1.01 24.22
N PRO A 461 85.37 1.69 23.27
CA PRO A 461 84.74 2.53 22.28
C PRO A 461 83.67 1.80 21.40
N THR A 462 83.88 0.49 21.22
CA THR A 462 82.96 -0.34 20.44
C THR A 462 81.71 -0.70 21.23
N GLU A 463 81.85 -1.08 22.50
CA GLU A 463 80.79 -1.38 23.45
C GLU A 463 79.92 -0.14 23.73
N ALA A 464 80.54 1.02 23.94
CA ALA A 464 79.83 2.29 24.11
C ALA A 464 78.97 2.63 22.83
N LYS A 465 79.49 2.35 21.65
CA LYS A 465 78.80 2.52 20.44
C LYS A 465 77.60 1.57 20.27
N CYS A 466 77.70 0.32 20.76
CA CYS A 466 76.64 -0.66 20.82
C CYS A 466 75.50 -0.24 21.78
N VAL A 467 75.87 0.20 23.00
CA VAL A 467 74.89 0.68 24.00
C VAL A 467 74.16 1.92 23.49
N ALA A 468 74.90 2.89 22.92
CA ALA A 468 74.27 4.07 22.28
C ALA A 468 73.41 3.71 21.09
N GLY A 469 73.73 2.65 20.33
CA GLY A 469 72.92 2.12 19.26
C GLY A 469 71.61 1.49 19.77
N ALA A 470 71.72 0.67 20.82
CA ALA A 470 70.56 0.05 21.45
C ALA A 470 69.61 1.09 22.09
N LYS A 471 70.17 2.11 22.75
CA LYS A 471 69.40 3.24 23.30
C LYS A 471 68.61 4.00 22.19
N ARG A 472 69.30 4.30 21.09
CA ARG A 472 68.61 4.92 19.93
C ARG A 472 67.47 4.05 19.41
N GLY A 473 67.72 2.75 19.18
CA GLY A 473 66.69 1.83 18.72
C GLY A 473 65.49 1.71 19.65
N ALA A 474 65.74 1.68 20.98
CA ALA A 474 64.64 1.67 21.94
C ALA A 474 63.82 2.97 21.96
N ASN A 475 64.50 4.12 21.85
CA ASN A 475 63.82 5.42 21.74
C ASN A 475 63.00 5.54 20.43
N ASP A 476 63.57 5.10 19.30
CA ASP A 476 62.88 5.11 18.01
C ASP A 476 61.61 4.24 18.05
N MET A 477 61.67 3.05 18.68
CA MET A 477 60.48 2.20 18.88
C MET A 477 59.44 2.86 19.77
N ARG A 478 59.84 3.51 20.86
CA ARG A 478 58.92 4.21 21.76
C ARG A 478 58.20 5.36 21.04
N ASP A 479 58.93 6.15 20.26
CA ASP A 479 58.40 7.26 19.50
C ASP A 479 57.44 6.75 18.40
N MET A 480 57.77 5.61 17.76
CA MET A 480 56.90 4.94 16.78
C MET A 480 55.58 4.49 17.40
N ILE A 481 55.65 3.79 18.55
CA ILE A 481 54.48 3.30 19.28
C ILE A 481 53.59 4.49 19.71
N THR A 482 54.19 5.56 20.23
CA THR A 482 53.48 6.77 20.65
C THR A 482 52.82 7.44 19.47
N THR A 483 53.51 7.56 18.33
CA THR A 483 52.96 8.16 17.12
C THR A 483 51.83 7.33 16.55
N LEU A 484 51.93 5.99 16.60
CA LEU A 484 50.85 5.09 16.15
C LEU A 484 49.57 5.27 16.97
N LEU A 485 49.71 5.41 18.31
CA LEU A 485 48.59 5.71 19.20
C LEU A 485 47.93 7.04 18.88
N ASP A 486 48.75 8.10 18.71
CA ASP A 486 48.24 9.43 18.46
C ASP A 486 47.54 9.51 17.09
N VAL A 487 48.07 8.82 16.08
CA VAL A 487 47.41 8.66 14.77
C VAL A 487 46.07 7.94 14.92
N SER A 488 46.03 6.83 15.70
CA SER A 488 44.75 6.11 15.92
C SER A 488 43.73 6.96 16.66
N ARG A 489 44.15 7.74 17.67
CA ARG A 489 43.28 8.64 18.44
C ARG A 489 42.76 9.82 17.61
N LEU A 490 43.62 10.40 16.74
CA LEU A 490 43.20 11.45 15.82
C LEU A 490 42.18 10.94 14.80
N GLU A 491 42.40 9.74 14.24
CA GLU A 491 41.42 9.12 13.32
C GLU A 491 40.08 8.82 13.99
N ALA A 492 40.10 8.38 15.23
CA ALA A 492 38.87 8.12 16.00
C ALA A 492 38.18 9.43 16.48
N GLY A 493 38.83 10.58 16.35
CA GLY A 493 38.36 11.85 16.92
C GLY A 493 38.43 11.90 18.44
N GLU A 494 39.27 11.02 19.07
CA GLU A 494 39.38 10.85 20.51
C GLU A 494 40.55 11.65 21.14
N MET A 495 41.32 12.37 20.33
CA MET A 495 42.41 13.23 20.82
C MET A 495 41.86 14.64 21.12
N PRO A 496 41.69 15.01 22.39
CA PRO A 496 41.20 16.34 22.75
C PRO A 496 42.30 17.37 22.50
N LEU A 497 42.10 18.31 21.59
CA LEU A 497 43.00 19.43 21.36
C LEU A 497 42.72 20.56 22.37
N ARG A 498 43.81 21.13 22.92
CA ARG A 498 43.74 22.31 23.78
C ARG A 498 43.96 23.57 22.95
N LEU A 499 42.93 23.99 22.25
CA LEU A 499 43.01 25.16 21.39
C LEU A 499 43.10 26.44 22.24
N GLN A 500 44.16 27.19 22.08
CA GLN A 500 44.41 28.50 22.68
C GLN A 500 45.13 29.37 21.66
N ASP A 501 45.04 30.69 21.83
CA ASP A 501 45.75 31.64 20.97
C ASP A 501 47.23 31.64 21.32
N HIS A 502 48.06 31.19 20.38
CA HIS A 502 49.51 31.13 20.52
C HIS A 502 50.22 31.90 19.42
N ASP A 503 51.34 32.57 19.74
CA ASP A 503 52.22 33.15 18.74
C ASP A 503 52.99 32.02 18.05
N LEU A 504 52.67 31.79 16.76
CA LEU A 504 53.31 30.75 15.96
C LEU A 504 54.80 30.94 15.79
N ALA A 505 55.30 32.21 15.82
CA ALA A 505 56.70 32.52 15.78
C ALA A 505 57.44 31.99 17.03
N GLU A 506 56.85 32.06 18.19
CA GLU A 506 57.39 31.50 19.42
C GLU A 506 57.44 29.97 19.37
N VAL A 507 56.34 29.32 18.88
CA VAL A 507 56.28 27.86 18.73
C VAL A 507 57.34 27.36 17.73
N ALA A 508 57.49 28.06 16.61
CA ALA A 508 58.51 27.72 15.59
C ALA A 508 59.95 27.86 16.13
N ARG A 509 60.24 28.94 16.84
CA ARG A 509 61.57 29.11 17.48
C ARG A 509 61.86 28.02 18.50
N LYS A 510 60.90 27.66 19.33
CA LYS A 510 61.03 26.55 20.29
C LYS A 510 61.31 25.21 19.59
N ALA A 511 60.60 24.90 18.51
CA ALA A 511 60.87 23.72 17.70
C ALA A 511 62.24 23.74 17.06
N ALA A 512 62.66 24.85 16.46
CA ALA A 512 63.95 25.01 15.80
C ALA A 512 65.15 24.88 16.78
N ASN A 513 65.04 25.51 17.96
CA ASN A 513 66.11 25.47 18.98
C ASN A 513 66.45 24.05 19.44
N ARG A 514 65.50 23.13 19.42
CA ARG A 514 65.71 21.71 19.78
C ARG A 514 66.71 21.02 18.84
N PHE A 515 66.79 21.44 17.60
CA PHE A 515 67.68 20.82 16.62
C PHE A 515 69.05 21.51 16.47
N THR A 516 69.27 22.66 17.12
CA THR A 516 70.55 23.38 17.10
C THR A 516 71.77 22.49 17.41
N PRO A 517 71.77 21.58 18.42
CA PRO A 517 72.91 20.71 18.76
C PRO A 517 73.16 19.62 17.69
N VAL A 518 72.23 19.32 16.79
CA VAL A 518 72.32 18.19 15.86
C VAL A 518 72.44 18.63 14.39
N LEU A 519 72.68 19.90 14.12
CA LEU A 519 72.76 20.44 12.77
C LEU A 519 73.93 19.90 11.94
N GLN A 520 75.05 19.53 12.55
CA GLN A 520 76.20 18.88 11.91
C GLN A 520 76.69 19.60 10.62
N GLY A 521 76.78 20.92 10.67
CA GLY A 521 77.24 21.76 9.53
C GLY A 521 76.10 22.34 8.68
N ARG A 522 74.85 21.88 8.80
CA ARG A 522 73.69 22.44 8.14
C ARG A 522 73.26 23.78 8.72
N THR A 523 72.64 24.62 7.93
CA THR A 523 72.09 25.91 8.41
C THR A 523 70.60 25.79 8.59
N LEU A 524 70.09 26.10 9.81
CA LEU A 524 68.63 26.20 10.08
C LEU A 524 68.28 27.68 10.25
N ARG A 525 67.47 28.24 9.38
CA ARG A 525 66.96 29.61 9.43
C ARG A 525 65.50 29.62 9.80
N CYS A 526 65.12 30.49 10.74
CA CYS A 526 63.75 30.71 11.13
C CYS A 526 63.36 32.14 10.73
N GLU A 527 62.69 32.26 9.64
CA GLU A 527 62.25 33.54 9.03
C GLU A 527 60.81 33.80 9.46
N VAL A 528 60.62 34.60 10.50
CA VAL A 528 59.33 34.90 11.11
C VAL A 528 59.03 36.38 10.91
N PRO A 529 57.76 36.77 10.69
CA PRO A 529 57.37 38.16 10.64
C PRO A 529 57.73 38.93 11.91
N PRO A 530 57.98 40.24 11.80
CA PRO A 530 58.27 41.05 12.98
C PRO A 530 57.03 41.24 13.89
N GLU A 531 55.86 41.14 13.33
CA GLU A 531 54.59 41.18 14.05
C GLU A 531 54.16 39.77 14.51
N PRO A 532 53.61 39.58 15.72
CA PRO A 532 53.14 38.28 16.19
C PRO A 532 52.05 37.74 15.26
N VAL A 533 52.17 36.49 14.86
CA VAL A 533 51.16 35.77 14.12
C VAL A 533 50.45 34.78 15.07
N SER A 534 49.33 35.22 15.63
CA SER A 534 48.53 34.39 16.55
C SER A 534 47.58 33.49 15.79
N ALA A 535 47.47 32.23 16.22
CA ALA A 535 46.45 31.29 15.75
C ALA A 535 45.88 30.47 16.91
N SER A 536 44.62 30.10 16.82
CA SER A 536 43.97 29.23 17.79
C SER A 536 44.41 27.79 17.56
N CYS A 537 45.36 27.29 18.37
CA CYS A 537 45.94 25.96 18.20
C CYS A 537 46.38 25.32 19.49
N ASP A 538 46.65 24.01 19.46
CA ASP A 538 47.37 23.30 20.51
C ASP A 538 48.89 23.43 20.24
N ALA A 539 49.56 24.28 21.03
CA ALA A 539 50.97 24.60 20.84
C ALA A 539 51.91 23.37 20.90
N ASP A 540 51.57 22.37 21.70
CA ASP A 540 52.38 21.15 21.81
C ASP A 540 52.22 20.27 20.56
N VAL A 541 51.01 20.16 20.00
CA VAL A 541 50.73 19.42 18.77
C VAL A 541 51.41 20.12 17.60
N ILE A 542 51.28 21.46 17.47
CA ILE A 542 51.92 22.24 16.41
C ILE A 542 53.45 22.16 16.50
N ARG A 543 53.99 22.27 17.70
CA ARG A 543 55.45 22.08 17.91
C ARG A 543 55.88 20.71 17.41
N ARG A 544 55.14 19.66 17.70
CA ARG A 544 55.46 18.29 17.26
C ARG A 544 55.33 18.12 15.74
N ILE A 545 54.37 18.79 15.08
CA ILE A 545 54.31 18.85 13.62
C ILE A 545 55.59 19.44 13.07
N LEU A 546 56.00 20.60 13.59
CA LEU A 546 57.24 21.26 13.16
C LEU A 546 58.47 20.39 13.40
N GLU A 547 58.58 19.76 14.57
CA GLU A 547 59.67 18.84 14.87
C GLU A 547 59.75 17.66 13.90
N ASN A 548 58.60 17.09 13.48
CA ASN A 548 58.55 16.05 12.44
C ASN A 548 59.02 16.56 11.09
N LEU A 549 58.58 17.75 10.66
CA LEU A 549 58.96 18.33 9.39
C LEU A 549 60.46 18.71 9.38
N ILE A 550 60.97 19.32 10.44
CA ILE A 550 62.40 19.67 10.58
C ILE A 550 63.26 18.39 10.62
N SER A 551 62.82 17.34 11.35
CA SER A 551 63.52 16.06 11.39
C SER A 551 63.62 15.42 10.01
N ASN A 552 62.53 15.48 9.22
CA ASN A 552 62.54 15.01 7.83
C ASN A 552 63.51 15.85 6.97
N ALA A 553 63.44 17.16 7.05
CA ALA A 553 64.36 18.05 6.35
C ALA A 553 65.84 17.71 6.68
N LEU A 554 66.19 17.53 7.96
CA LEU A 554 67.53 17.15 8.39
C LEU A 554 68.01 15.79 7.84
N LYS A 555 67.09 14.83 7.68
CA LYS A 555 67.41 13.51 7.12
C LYS A 555 67.78 13.52 5.67
N PHE A 556 67.11 14.41 4.87
CA PHE A 556 67.23 14.40 3.43
C PHE A 556 68.11 15.54 2.88
N THR A 557 68.47 16.54 3.69
CA THR A 557 69.39 17.62 3.36
C THR A 557 70.85 17.18 3.49
N LYS A 558 71.74 17.65 2.57
CA LYS A 558 73.19 17.41 2.62
C LYS A 558 73.82 18.10 3.85
N SER A 559 75.08 17.71 4.18
CA SER A 559 75.76 18.22 5.38
C SER A 559 76.09 19.73 5.34
N ASP A 560 76.03 20.37 4.22
CA ASP A 560 76.24 21.81 3.98
C ASP A 560 74.97 22.55 3.57
N GLY A 561 73.83 21.86 3.58
CA GLY A 561 72.56 22.39 3.09
C GLY A 561 71.83 23.32 4.07
N THR A 562 70.76 23.90 3.60
CA THR A 562 69.97 24.90 4.33
C THR A 562 68.52 24.43 4.50
N ILE A 563 68.05 24.54 5.74
CA ILE A 563 66.65 24.32 6.10
C ILE A 563 66.07 25.67 6.53
N ARG A 564 64.88 25.99 6.01
CA ARG A 564 64.23 27.28 6.26
C ARG A 564 62.82 27.02 6.81
N ILE A 565 62.48 27.69 7.89
CA ILE A 565 61.10 27.75 8.44
C ILE A 565 60.57 29.15 8.12
N GLN A 566 59.41 29.23 7.47
CA GLN A 566 58.78 30.51 7.16
C GLN A 566 57.34 30.50 7.70
N ILE A 567 56.91 31.66 8.15
CA ILE A 567 55.52 31.89 8.61
C ILE A 567 55.00 33.09 7.84
N GLU A 568 53.87 32.89 7.16
CA GLU A 568 53.21 33.93 6.39
C GLU A 568 51.77 34.08 6.90
N ARG A 569 51.32 35.31 7.05
CA ARG A 569 49.95 35.61 7.43
C ARG A 569 49.17 35.96 6.17
N ASN A 570 48.12 35.20 5.90
CA ASN A 570 47.11 35.53 4.89
C ASN A 570 45.85 36.10 5.60
N ALA A 571 44.90 36.66 4.86
CA ALA A 571 43.75 37.37 5.44
C ALA A 571 42.96 36.60 6.51
N ALA A 572 42.86 35.29 6.42
CA ALA A 572 42.10 34.43 7.32
C ALA A 572 42.94 33.29 7.96
N ASP A 573 44.10 32.98 7.42
CA ASP A 573 44.90 31.81 7.80
C ASP A 573 46.37 32.20 7.99
N ALA A 574 47.12 31.49 8.81
CA ALA A 574 48.55 31.51 8.89
C ALA A 574 49.14 30.28 8.16
N THR A 575 50.04 30.48 7.22
CA THR A 575 50.76 29.38 6.56
C THR A 575 52.15 29.24 7.18
N ILE A 576 52.49 28.03 7.61
CA ILE A 576 53.79 27.67 8.10
C ILE A 576 54.43 26.70 7.11
N SER A 577 55.66 26.99 6.67
CA SER A 577 56.41 26.12 5.77
C SER A 577 57.79 25.75 6.29
N VAL A 578 58.22 24.54 5.98
CA VAL A 578 59.56 24.04 6.23
C VAL A 578 60.14 23.60 4.90
N SER A 579 61.15 24.34 4.42
CA SER A 579 61.82 24.08 3.15
C SER A 579 63.23 23.52 3.37
N ASP A 580 63.63 22.58 2.52
CA ASP A 580 64.97 21.99 2.48
C ASP A 580 65.52 21.98 1.04
N ASP A 581 66.82 21.94 0.91
CA ASP A 581 67.56 21.82 -0.35
C ASP A 581 68.03 20.37 -0.62
N GLY A 582 67.26 19.39 -0.17
CA GLY A 582 67.55 17.97 -0.25
C GLY A 582 67.30 17.30 -1.59
N GLU A 583 67.10 15.98 -1.54
CA GLU A 583 66.91 15.14 -2.75
C GLU A 583 65.59 15.38 -3.48
N GLY A 584 64.58 16.00 -2.83
CA GLY A 584 63.26 16.20 -3.36
C GLY A 584 62.43 14.91 -3.48
N ILE A 585 61.15 15.08 -3.81
CA ILE A 585 60.14 14.02 -3.88
C ILE A 585 59.47 14.03 -5.26
N PRO A 586 59.35 12.88 -5.93
CA PRO A 586 58.62 12.79 -7.20
C PRO A 586 57.14 13.16 -7.05
N PRO A 587 56.52 13.86 -8.03
CA PRO A 587 55.12 14.31 -7.93
C PRO A 587 54.09 13.22 -7.71
N ASP A 588 54.34 12.02 -8.26
CA ASP A 588 53.46 10.84 -8.10
C ASP A 588 53.45 10.28 -6.68
N GLN A 589 54.33 10.75 -5.80
CA GLN A 589 54.44 10.29 -4.41
C GLN A 589 53.95 11.34 -3.39
N HIS A 590 53.55 12.54 -3.81
CA HIS A 590 53.18 13.64 -2.93
C HIS A 590 52.00 13.30 -2.01
N ASP A 591 50.98 12.59 -2.52
CA ASP A 591 49.84 12.13 -1.68
C ASP A 591 50.25 10.94 -0.82
N HIS A 592 51.04 10.01 -1.34
CA HIS A 592 51.41 8.75 -0.70
C HIS A 592 52.28 8.96 0.55
N ILE A 593 53.14 9.98 0.60
CA ILE A 593 54.00 10.23 1.78
C ILE A 593 53.22 10.63 3.04
N PHE A 594 51.98 11.08 2.91
CA PHE A 594 51.08 11.39 4.02
C PHE A 594 50.24 10.21 4.48
N GLU A 595 50.28 9.07 3.74
CA GLU A 595 49.63 7.84 4.16
C GLU A 595 50.40 7.14 5.28
N LYS A 596 49.70 6.32 6.08
CA LYS A 596 50.38 5.49 7.12
C LYS A 596 51.38 4.54 6.47
N PHE A 597 52.58 4.55 6.98
CA PHE A 597 53.70 3.76 6.47
C PHE A 597 54.13 4.14 5.04
N GLY A 598 53.68 5.28 4.54
CA GLY A 598 54.10 5.81 3.26
C GLY A 598 55.60 6.16 3.26
N GLN A 599 56.35 5.62 2.30
CA GLN A 599 57.76 5.87 2.13
C GLN A 599 58.06 6.06 0.65
N THR A 600 59.01 6.94 0.31
CA THR A 600 59.48 7.11 -1.04
C THR A 600 60.34 5.92 -1.49
N SER A 601 60.15 5.46 -2.73
CA SER A 601 60.90 4.33 -3.35
C SER A 601 62.39 4.63 -3.59
N SER A 602 62.80 5.88 -3.46
CA SER A 602 64.15 6.37 -3.80
C SER A 602 65.11 6.50 -2.62
N GLY A 603 64.65 6.23 -1.39
CA GLY A 603 65.49 6.39 -0.20
C GLY A 603 66.56 5.33 -0.09
N SER A 604 67.86 5.74 0.02
CA SER A 604 68.98 4.85 0.24
C SER A 604 68.73 3.93 1.45
N LYS A 605 69.06 2.65 1.34
CA LYS A 605 68.86 1.55 2.31
C LYS A 605 69.28 1.79 3.78
N GLN A 606 69.75 2.99 4.13
CA GLN A 606 70.31 3.31 5.45
C GLN A 606 69.51 4.33 6.29
N ARG A 607 68.39 4.90 5.76
CA ARG A 607 67.62 5.91 6.52
C ARG A 607 66.31 5.33 7.01
N HIS A 608 66.30 4.89 8.25
CA HIS A 608 65.09 4.35 8.91
C HIS A 608 64.07 5.47 9.15
N SER A 609 63.00 5.48 8.38
CA SER A 609 61.81 6.29 8.67
C SER A 609 60.62 5.38 8.91
N THR A 610 59.79 5.71 9.90
CA THR A 610 58.64 4.88 10.28
C THR A 610 57.44 5.05 9.35
N GLY A 611 57.42 6.09 8.54
CA GLY A 611 56.26 6.45 7.68
C GLY A 611 55.04 6.91 8.47
N LEU A 612 55.15 7.16 9.76
CA LEU A 612 54.03 7.60 10.61
C LEU A 612 54.06 9.10 10.91
N GLY A 613 55.22 9.75 10.82
CA GLY A 613 55.39 11.15 11.19
C GLY A 613 54.56 12.11 10.31
N LEU A 614 54.57 11.94 8.98
CA LEU A 614 53.80 12.76 8.06
C LEU A 614 52.29 12.45 8.12
N ALA A 615 51.93 11.18 8.37
CA ALA A 615 50.53 10.81 8.61
C ALA A 615 49.98 11.47 9.89
N PHE A 616 50.78 11.53 10.95
CA PHE A 616 50.43 12.30 12.15
C PHE A 616 50.27 13.78 11.83
N CYS A 617 51.24 14.39 11.09
CA CYS A 617 51.13 15.80 10.69
C CYS A 617 49.83 16.11 9.95
N ARG A 618 49.45 15.27 8.99
CA ARG A 618 48.22 15.44 8.24
C ARG A 618 46.98 15.40 9.15
N LEU A 619 46.82 14.36 9.95
CA LEU A 619 45.69 14.22 10.83
C LEU A 619 45.60 15.31 11.90
N ALA A 620 46.76 15.71 12.43
CA ALA A 620 46.85 16.76 13.43
C ALA A 620 46.48 18.14 12.85
N VAL A 621 46.91 18.46 11.62
CA VAL A 621 46.55 19.70 10.92
C VAL A 621 45.06 19.67 10.55
N GLU A 622 44.54 18.56 10.03
CA GLU A 622 43.12 18.38 9.76
C GLU A 622 42.25 18.55 11.01
N ALA A 623 42.71 18.05 12.17
CA ALA A 623 42.04 18.23 13.47
C ALA A 623 42.01 19.70 13.93
N HIS A 624 42.94 20.54 13.45
CA HIS A 624 42.97 21.99 13.64
C HIS A 624 42.22 22.75 12.55
N GLU A 625 41.41 22.06 11.70
CA GLU A 625 40.71 22.61 10.56
C GLU A 625 41.60 23.24 9.49
N GLY A 626 42.90 22.87 9.49
CA GLY A 626 43.92 23.34 8.54
C GLY A 626 44.08 22.41 7.34
N LYS A 627 45.01 22.81 6.45
CA LYS A 627 45.45 22.01 5.29
C LYS A 627 46.96 21.80 5.33
N ILE A 628 47.45 20.66 4.90
CA ILE A 628 48.85 20.34 4.77
C ILE A 628 49.18 19.90 3.35
N GLY A 629 50.34 20.21 2.85
CA GLY A 629 50.80 19.82 1.53
C GLY A 629 52.32 19.85 1.41
N VAL A 630 52.81 19.46 0.23
CA VAL A 630 54.22 19.48 -0.15
C VAL A 630 54.37 20.03 -1.56
N GLU A 631 55.36 20.86 -1.75
CA GLU A 631 55.88 21.31 -3.07
C GLU A 631 57.29 20.81 -3.21
N SER A 632 57.55 19.91 -4.16
CA SER A 632 58.83 19.27 -4.29
C SER A 632 59.11 18.81 -5.72
N GLU A 633 60.39 18.95 -6.12
CA GLU A 633 60.89 18.40 -7.37
C GLU A 633 62.20 17.62 -7.11
N PRO A 634 62.37 16.45 -7.76
CA PRO A 634 63.62 15.69 -7.62
C PRO A 634 64.85 16.53 -7.88
N GLY A 635 65.79 16.56 -6.88
CA GLY A 635 67.03 17.29 -6.96
C GLY A 635 66.97 18.78 -6.61
N LYS A 636 65.76 19.34 -6.32
CA LYS A 636 65.61 20.77 -5.96
C LYS A 636 65.21 20.98 -4.48
N GLY A 637 64.99 19.89 -3.72
CA GLY A 637 64.53 19.95 -2.35
C GLY A 637 63.01 19.88 -2.22
N SER A 638 62.51 20.07 -0.99
CA SER A 638 61.10 19.98 -0.65
C SER A 638 60.67 21.14 0.22
N THR A 639 59.45 21.60 0.05
CA THR A 639 58.74 22.55 0.92
C THR A 639 57.49 21.93 1.43
N PHE A 640 57.46 21.55 2.70
CA PHE A 640 56.24 21.11 3.39
C PHE A 640 55.56 22.32 4.02
N TRP A 641 54.28 22.48 3.78
CA TRP A 641 53.50 23.59 4.32
C TRP A 641 52.21 23.12 4.95
N PHE A 642 51.74 23.86 5.94
CA PHE A 642 50.44 23.68 6.52
C PHE A 642 49.81 25.00 6.91
N THR A 643 48.46 25.03 6.99
CA THR A 643 47.70 26.22 7.36
C THR A 643 47.01 26.04 8.68
N LEU A 644 46.87 27.13 9.43
CA LEU A 644 46.06 27.22 10.63
C LEU A 644 45.19 28.47 10.57
N ARG A 645 44.05 28.40 11.17
CA ARG A 645 43.13 29.54 11.23
C ARG A 645 43.73 30.61 12.16
N ALA A 646 43.95 31.84 11.63
CA ALA A 646 44.66 32.93 12.32
C ALA A 646 43.70 34.02 12.82
#